data_ee065f32eb558c6174295e5e557174fc
#
_entry.id   ee065f32eb558c6174295e5e557174fc
#
_cell.length_a   1.000
_cell.length_b   1.000
_cell.length_c   1.000
_cell.angle_alpha   90.00
_cell.angle_beta   90.00
_cell.angle_gamma   90.00
#
_symmetry.space_group_name_H-M   'P 1'
#
loop_
_entity.id
_entity.type
_entity.pdbx_description
1 polymer ?
#
loop_
_entity_poly.entity_id
_entity_poly.type
_entity_poly.pdbx_seq_one_letter_code
_entity_poly.pdbx_strand_id
1 'polypeptide(L)'
;MENVNLSKVKFALDVGTRSLIGTVGIVEDNKFKVICEKYLEHEERAMIDGQIHDIDLVAKAVKTIVDEIQSELGIELKDVSIAAAGRFLKTINSEGIMNLNIDDEITKEDVKSLELISLKAAENEINKTTEGKLYCVGYSVRNYFLNGFVISNLVGHKGEEAKVETIATFLPRSVVDSLYSVMSKVGLKVNNLTLEPIAAIEAVVPQKLRLLNIALVDIGAGTSDIAISSKDSISSYGMVPLAGDEVTEAIAQECLVDFNTAEYIKRNLLISDEITYTDVIGFENTIKSENILKSIKPIVKKIAEAIGSKIIELNANKSPSALFLVGGGAHTPGLINELSDVMNIPIQRIAIKDRKAIENCISNNDLGSAGVTVLGIALISIKNGHNDFIEVTLNGSEVALFNSHNHSVVDVIIHAGINPNMLIAKNGKNLRYTLNGVKRVAFGERGRSPKIKVNGNIESLDKIIKSGDNIEITYAISGKDANPTIIDEIRGFNSKSFYLDNKIINLEPIILVNENKETLDYFIKENDNINIILPKTIGDLKKYIINKEVNIKKDSETISDSYIINENDNLITYEKSNNQEEILKDTIEIEVGFNDSKIKLYGKKDYIFVDIFNYVSFDLREARGTINLMLNGNKVGYTERLNDGDSIEVFWT
;
A
#
# COMPACT_ATOMS: atom_id res chain seq x y z
N MET A 1 27.51 -42.81 21.45
CA MET A 1 26.47 -41.75 21.53
C MET A 1 25.11 -42.43 21.56
N GLU A 2 24.40 -42.30 22.68
CA GLU A 2 23.04 -42.84 22.84
C GLU A 2 22.12 -42.21 21.80
N ASN A 3 21.24 -43.02 21.23
CA ASN A 3 20.27 -42.73 20.16
C ASN A 3 19.82 -41.25 20.08
N VAL A 4 20.55 -40.46 19.30
CA VAL A 4 20.06 -39.10 18.91
C VAL A 4 18.83 -39.30 18.01
N ASN A 5 17.69 -38.84 18.48
CA ASN A 5 16.47 -38.90 17.67
C ASN A 5 16.63 -37.98 16.46
N LEU A 6 16.87 -38.57 15.29
CA LEU A 6 17.15 -37.90 14.03
C LEU A 6 16.10 -36.85 13.66
N SER A 7 14.84 -37.02 14.12
CA SER A 7 13.77 -36.06 13.88
C SER A 7 13.95 -34.72 14.62
N LYS A 8 14.83 -34.64 15.59
CA LYS A 8 15.13 -33.44 16.38
C LYS A 8 16.42 -32.74 15.94
N VAL A 9 17.16 -33.34 15.01
CA VAL A 9 18.40 -32.77 14.47
C VAL A 9 18.08 -31.62 13.54
N LYS A 10 18.78 -30.50 13.71
CA LYS A 10 18.72 -29.34 12.85
C LYS A 10 20.12 -29.01 12.36
N PHE A 11 20.25 -28.79 11.05
CA PHE A 11 21.46 -28.35 10.41
C PHE A 11 21.27 -26.93 9.87
N ALA A 12 22.09 -26.01 10.35
CA ALA A 12 22.17 -24.63 9.86
C ALA A 12 23.52 -24.43 9.18
N LEU A 13 23.50 -23.75 8.03
CA LEU A 13 24.69 -23.42 7.25
C LEU A 13 24.67 -21.92 6.93
N ASP A 14 25.71 -21.25 7.36
CA ASP A 14 26.02 -19.88 7.00
C ASP A 14 27.03 -19.87 5.86
N VAL A 15 26.68 -19.25 4.72
CA VAL A 15 27.50 -19.21 3.51
C VAL A 15 28.02 -17.81 3.31
N GLY A 16 29.04 -17.45 4.09
CA GLY A 16 29.64 -16.11 4.07
C GLY A 16 30.65 -15.91 2.93
N THR A 17 31.01 -14.64 2.69
CA THR A 17 31.97 -14.26 1.64
C THR A 17 33.33 -14.95 1.80
N ARG A 18 33.82 -15.08 3.03
CA ARG A 18 35.13 -15.66 3.32
C ARG A 18 35.05 -17.09 3.78
N SER A 19 34.06 -17.45 4.55
CA SER A 19 33.98 -18.73 5.22
C SER A 19 32.56 -19.26 5.26
N LEU A 20 32.49 -20.60 5.39
CA LEU A 20 31.26 -21.32 5.67
C LEU A 20 31.29 -21.80 7.12
N ILE A 21 30.15 -21.75 7.78
CA ILE A 21 29.98 -22.31 9.11
C ILE A 21 28.78 -23.24 9.10
N GLY A 22 29.04 -24.53 9.27
CA GLY A 22 28.00 -25.56 9.38
C GLY A 22 27.81 -25.96 10.85
N THR A 23 26.60 -25.81 11.37
CA THR A 23 26.28 -26.11 12.76
C THR A 23 25.12 -27.08 12.82
N VAL A 24 25.33 -28.21 13.48
CA VAL A 24 24.31 -29.23 13.76
C VAL A 24 24.00 -29.24 15.25
N GLY A 25 22.73 -29.25 15.58
CA GLY A 25 22.28 -29.31 16.96
C GLY A 25 20.92 -29.97 17.13
N ILE A 26 20.53 -30.12 18.37
CA ILE A 26 19.23 -30.67 18.78
C ILE A 26 18.47 -29.68 19.64
N VAL A 27 17.16 -29.77 19.61
CA VAL A 27 16.28 -28.94 20.45
C VAL A 27 15.99 -29.68 21.75
N GLU A 28 16.51 -29.16 22.86
CA GLU A 28 16.27 -29.63 24.22
C GLU A 28 15.79 -28.45 25.08
N ASP A 29 14.70 -28.61 25.82
CA ASP A 29 14.15 -27.60 26.74
C ASP A 29 13.98 -26.20 26.11
N ASN A 30 13.49 -26.16 24.91
CA ASN A 30 13.35 -24.93 24.08
C ASN A 30 14.68 -24.20 23.80
N LYS A 31 15.82 -24.88 23.94
CA LYS A 31 17.13 -24.34 23.56
C LYS A 31 17.73 -25.17 22.43
N PHE A 32 18.48 -24.52 21.58
CA PHE A 32 19.29 -25.19 20.56
C PHE A 32 20.63 -25.56 21.15
N LYS A 33 20.88 -26.86 21.25
CA LYS A 33 22.16 -27.41 21.77
C LYS A 33 23.00 -27.85 20.60
N VAL A 34 24.11 -27.17 20.38
CA VAL A 34 25.08 -27.51 19.34
C VAL A 34 25.76 -28.82 19.69
N ILE A 35 25.79 -29.79 18.77
CA ILE A 35 26.44 -31.10 18.91
C ILE A 35 27.65 -31.26 17.99
N CYS A 36 27.66 -30.61 16.83
CA CYS A 36 28.79 -30.58 15.94
C CYS A 36 28.81 -29.24 15.16
N GLU A 37 30.01 -28.74 14.94
CA GLU A 37 30.19 -27.50 14.17
C GLU A 37 31.48 -27.57 13.37
N LYS A 38 31.45 -27.10 12.13
CA LYS A 38 32.59 -27.01 11.24
C LYS A 38 32.69 -25.59 10.66
N TYR A 39 33.93 -25.16 10.56
CA TYR A 39 34.33 -23.89 9.96
C TYR A 39 35.29 -24.15 8.83
N LEU A 40 35.04 -23.56 7.67
CA LEU A 40 35.90 -23.71 6.48
C LEU A 40 36.05 -22.34 5.79
N GLU A 41 37.28 -21.90 5.56
CA GLU A 41 37.54 -20.75 4.69
C GLU A 41 37.59 -21.19 3.23
N HIS A 42 37.08 -20.33 2.32
CA HIS A 42 37.16 -20.59 0.89
C HIS A 42 38.62 -20.59 0.42
N GLU A 43 39.01 -21.60 -0.34
CA GLU A 43 40.37 -21.71 -0.91
C GLU A 43 40.61 -20.61 -1.97
N GLU A 44 39.57 -20.23 -2.70
CA GLU A 44 39.57 -19.21 -3.74
C GLU A 44 38.41 -18.23 -3.51
N ARG A 45 38.42 -17.08 -4.20
CA ARG A 45 37.31 -16.09 -4.15
C ARG A 45 36.07 -16.62 -4.89
N ALA A 46 35.49 -17.72 -4.40
CA ALA A 46 34.24 -18.30 -4.90
C ALA A 46 33.01 -17.41 -4.63
N MET A 47 33.12 -16.56 -3.62
CA MET A 47 32.13 -15.53 -3.26
C MET A 47 32.80 -14.15 -3.23
N ILE A 48 32.07 -13.14 -3.72
CA ILE A 48 32.50 -11.74 -3.68
C ILE A 48 31.34 -10.93 -3.09
N ASP A 49 31.61 -10.20 -2.00
CA ASP A 49 30.65 -9.31 -1.33
C ASP A 49 29.28 -10.00 -1.04
N GLY A 50 29.28 -11.20 -0.54
CA GLY A 50 28.07 -11.98 -0.26
C GLY A 50 27.42 -12.63 -1.50
N GLN A 51 28.07 -12.58 -2.67
CA GLN A 51 27.55 -13.16 -3.92
C GLN A 51 28.27 -14.44 -4.31
N ILE A 52 27.51 -15.47 -4.68
CA ILE A 52 28.05 -16.68 -5.27
C ILE A 52 28.49 -16.35 -6.70
N HIS A 53 29.81 -16.33 -6.92
CA HIS A 53 30.40 -16.12 -8.23
C HIS A 53 30.61 -17.45 -8.96
N ASP A 54 31.00 -18.48 -8.20
CA ASP A 54 31.19 -19.81 -8.72
C ASP A 54 30.41 -20.84 -7.87
N ILE A 55 29.31 -21.33 -8.47
CA ILE A 55 28.42 -22.30 -7.82
C ILE A 55 29.13 -23.62 -7.53
N ASP A 56 30.07 -24.06 -8.40
CA ASP A 56 30.75 -25.35 -8.25
C ASP A 56 31.78 -25.27 -7.11
N LEU A 57 32.54 -24.18 -7.01
CA LEU A 57 33.48 -23.99 -5.91
C LEU A 57 32.77 -23.87 -4.55
N VAL A 58 31.69 -23.12 -4.47
CA VAL A 58 30.89 -23.03 -3.24
C VAL A 58 30.28 -24.38 -2.89
N ALA A 59 29.73 -25.12 -3.88
CA ALA A 59 29.18 -26.45 -3.63
C ALA A 59 30.25 -27.44 -3.16
N LYS A 60 31.49 -27.38 -3.67
CA LYS A 60 32.62 -28.20 -3.18
C LYS A 60 32.91 -27.88 -1.70
N ALA A 61 32.98 -26.61 -1.34
CA ALA A 61 33.25 -26.20 0.04
C ALA A 61 32.11 -26.63 0.99
N VAL A 62 30.84 -26.45 0.59
CA VAL A 62 29.69 -26.96 1.34
C VAL A 62 29.74 -28.47 1.53
N LYS A 63 30.08 -29.20 0.44
CA LYS A 63 30.21 -30.66 0.50
C LYS A 63 31.26 -31.09 1.49
N THR A 64 32.41 -30.43 1.56
CA THR A 64 33.48 -30.72 2.55
C THR A 64 32.94 -30.61 3.97
N ILE A 65 32.24 -29.52 4.30
CA ILE A 65 31.63 -29.35 5.64
C ILE A 65 30.61 -30.45 5.93
N VAL A 66 29.75 -30.76 4.98
CA VAL A 66 28.72 -31.79 5.14
C VAL A 66 29.34 -33.15 5.38
N ASP A 67 30.34 -33.55 4.58
CA ASP A 67 31.01 -34.84 4.70
C ASP A 67 31.76 -34.96 6.04
N GLU A 68 32.40 -33.89 6.50
CA GLU A 68 33.06 -33.87 7.82
C GLU A 68 32.05 -34.03 8.97
N ILE A 69 30.93 -33.29 8.94
CA ILE A 69 29.89 -33.39 9.97
C ILE A 69 29.26 -34.78 9.97
N GLN A 70 28.92 -35.30 8.80
CA GLN A 70 28.33 -36.64 8.63
C GLN A 70 29.28 -37.73 9.15
N SER A 71 30.58 -37.59 8.85
CA SER A 71 31.60 -38.52 9.32
C SER A 71 31.75 -38.50 10.85
N GLU A 72 31.73 -37.31 11.46
CA GLU A 72 31.87 -37.14 12.92
C GLU A 72 30.64 -37.64 13.69
N LEU A 73 29.45 -37.34 13.19
CA LEU A 73 28.18 -37.67 13.84
C LEU A 73 27.66 -39.07 13.51
N GLY A 74 28.11 -39.67 12.36
CA GLY A 74 27.58 -40.94 11.87
C GLY A 74 26.15 -40.87 11.39
N ILE A 75 25.71 -39.72 10.90
CA ILE A 75 24.34 -39.47 10.36
C ILE A 75 24.38 -38.93 8.95
N GLU A 76 23.31 -39.13 8.21
CA GLU A 76 23.11 -38.49 6.88
C GLU A 76 22.35 -37.20 7.08
N LEU A 77 22.87 -36.08 6.54
CA LEU A 77 22.20 -34.78 6.50
C LEU A 77 21.44 -34.67 5.18
N LYS A 78 20.12 -34.47 5.25
CA LYS A 78 19.24 -34.33 4.08
C LYS A 78 18.70 -32.92 3.93
N ASP A 79 18.52 -32.24 5.06
CA ASP A 79 17.87 -30.96 5.15
C ASP A 79 18.83 -29.92 5.75
N VAL A 80 18.77 -28.70 5.24
CA VAL A 80 19.60 -27.58 5.71
C VAL A 80 18.77 -26.29 5.82
N SER A 81 19.10 -25.49 6.82
CA SER A 81 18.61 -24.12 6.94
C SER A 81 19.73 -23.16 6.60
N ILE A 82 19.47 -22.17 5.77
CA ILE A 82 20.47 -21.23 5.25
C ILE A 82 19.99 -19.79 5.39
N ALA A 83 20.89 -18.83 5.15
CA ALA A 83 20.54 -17.42 5.03
C ALA A 83 21.03 -16.84 3.71
N ALA A 84 20.33 -15.82 3.22
CA ALA A 84 20.76 -14.99 2.11
C ALA A 84 21.41 -13.71 2.64
N ALA A 85 22.55 -13.33 2.01
CA ALA A 85 23.27 -12.10 2.35
C ALA A 85 22.46 -10.85 2.00
N GLY A 86 22.65 -9.81 2.78
CA GLY A 86 21.93 -8.54 2.67
C GLY A 86 22.31 -7.69 1.44
N ARG A 87 23.42 -7.99 0.72
CA ARG A 87 23.84 -7.22 -0.45
C ARG A 87 22.78 -7.07 -1.53
N PHE A 88 21.93 -8.05 -1.67
CA PHE A 88 20.86 -8.05 -2.67
C PHE A 88 19.59 -7.37 -2.19
N LEU A 89 19.54 -7.02 -0.92
CA LEU A 89 18.43 -6.25 -0.40
C LEU A 89 18.46 -4.86 -1.03
N LYS A 90 17.44 -4.58 -1.81
CA LYS A 90 17.22 -3.24 -2.37
C LYS A 90 16.17 -2.53 -1.54
N THR A 91 16.57 -1.44 -0.93
CA THR A 91 15.69 -0.61 -0.12
C THR A 91 15.29 0.62 -0.92
N ILE A 92 14.00 0.88 -1.00
CA ILE A 92 13.42 2.03 -1.71
C ILE A 92 12.54 2.82 -0.76
N ASN A 93 12.70 4.13 -0.79
CA ASN A 93 11.76 5.08 -0.18
C ASN A 93 10.64 5.34 -1.17
N SER A 94 9.41 5.21 -0.74
CA SER A 94 8.24 5.44 -1.59
C SER A 94 7.15 6.18 -0.84
N GLU A 95 6.22 6.75 -1.61
CA GLU A 95 5.08 7.50 -1.10
C GLU A 95 3.78 6.89 -1.60
N GLY A 96 2.79 6.88 -0.73
CA GLY A 96 1.40 6.57 -1.08
C GLY A 96 0.53 7.77 -0.77
N ILE A 97 -0.37 8.13 -1.67
CA ILE A 97 -1.31 9.23 -1.50
C ILE A 97 -2.72 8.71 -1.74
N MET A 98 -3.64 9.10 -0.87
CA MET A 98 -5.05 8.75 -0.96
C MET A 98 -5.90 9.99 -0.71
N ASN A 99 -6.80 10.30 -1.65
CA ASN A 99 -7.83 11.31 -1.43
C ASN A 99 -8.95 10.74 -0.57
N LEU A 100 -9.35 11.50 0.43
CA LEU A 100 -10.35 11.14 1.43
C LEU A 100 -11.63 11.96 1.22
N ASN A 101 -12.74 11.44 1.74
CA ASN A 101 -13.93 12.25 1.89
C ASN A 101 -13.86 12.96 3.25
N ILE A 102 -13.95 14.29 3.24
CA ILE A 102 -13.83 15.14 4.45
C ILE A 102 -14.87 14.80 5.54
N ASP A 103 -15.97 14.19 5.16
CA ASP A 103 -17.05 13.84 6.07
C ASP A 103 -16.81 12.51 6.81
N ASP A 104 -15.90 11.67 6.31
CA ASP A 104 -15.64 10.32 6.83
C ASP A 104 -14.40 10.28 7.74
N GLU A 105 -14.45 9.43 8.76
CA GLU A 105 -13.30 9.15 9.60
C GLU A 105 -12.41 8.10 8.93
N ILE A 106 -11.09 8.31 9.01
CA ILE A 106 -10.09 7.38 8.50
C ILE A 106 -10.12 6.11 9.35
N THR A 107 -10.34 4.98 8.71
CA THR A 107 -10.35 3.66 9.34
C THR A 107 -8.94 3.04 9.35
N LYS A 108 -8.78 1.93 10.08
CA LYS A 108 -7.54 1.13 10.04
C LYS A 108 -7.31 0.54 8.65
N GLU A 109 -8.38 0.15 7.98
CA GLU A 109 -8.38 -0.41 6.62
C GLU A 109 -7.91 0.63 5.61
N ASP A 110 -8.30 1.90 5.76
CA ASP A 110 -7.83 3.00 4.91
C ASP A 110 -6.33 3.23 5.08
N VAL A 111 -5.84 3.22 6.32
CA VAL A 111 -4.40 3.35 6.61
C VAL A 111 -3.62 2.21 5.96
N LYS A 112 -4.12 0.97 6.08
CA LYS A 112 -3.46 -0.18 5.47
C LYS A 112 -3.47 -0.11 3.94
N SER A 113 -4.57 0.32 3.36
CA SER A 113 -4.69 0.55 1.92
C SER A 113 -3.72 1.64 1.43
N LEU A 114 -3.55 2.71 2.21
CA LEU A 114 -2.59 3.77 1.94
C LEU A 114 -1.13 3.25 1.95
N GLU A 115 -0.77 2.42 2.94
CA GLU A 115 0.53 1.75 3.00
C GLU A 115 0.76 0.85 1.77
N LEU A 116 -0.26 0.09 1.35
CA LEU A 116 -0.22 -0.76 0.15
C LEU A 116 0.03 0.06 -1.13
N ILE A 117 -0.57 1.24 -1.26
CA ILE A 117 -0.32 2.14 -2.39
C ILE A 117 1.16 2.51 -2.46
N SER A 118 1.76 2.87 -1.32
CA SER A 118 3.19 3.19 -1.25
C SER A 118 4.07 2.01 -1.63
N LEU A 119 3.76 0.81 -1.11
CA LEU A 119 4.52 -0.41 -1.42
C LEU A 119 4.43 -0.78 -2.90
N LYS A 120 3.26 -0.63 -3.52
CA LYS A 120 3.11 -0.86 -4.96
C LYS A 120 3.88 0.15 -5.79
N ALA A 121 3.99 1.39 -5.33
CA ALA A 121 4.84 2.40 -5.94
C ALA A 121 6.32 2.00 -5.86
N ALA A 122 6.78 1.52 -4.69
CA ALA A 122 8.13 1.00 -4.50
C ALA A 122 8.44 -0.19 -5.43
N GLU A 123 7.54 -1.16 -5.52
CA GLU A 123 7.69 -2.30 -6.41
C GLU A 123 7.79 -1.89 -7.88
N ASN A 124 6.94 -0.96 -8.30
CA ASN A 124 6.97 -0.44 -9.67
C ASN A 124 8.26 0.32 -9.98
N GLU A 125 8.81 1.04 -9.01
CA GLU A 125 10.06 1.78 -9.17
C GLU A 125 11.25 0.83 -9.28
N ILE A 126 11.35 -0.16 -8.41
CA ILE A 126 12.45 -1.11 -8.40
C ILE A 126 12.43 -2.02 -9.63
N ASN A 127 11.25 -2.38 -10.14
CA ASN A 127 11.10 -3.16 -11.37
C ASN A 127 11.58 -2.42 -12.63
N LYS A 128 11.69 -1.08 -12.59
CA LYS A 128 12.29 -0.31 -13.69
C LYS A 128 13.81 -0.41 -13.74
N THR A 129 14.44 -0.67 -12.59
CA THR A 129 15.90 -0.66 -12.42
C THR A 129 16.49 -2.05 -12.25
N THR A 130 15.65 -3.08 -12.13
CA THR A 130 16.08 -4.45 -11.85
C THR A 130 15.40 -5.41 -12.81
N GLU A 131 16.19 -6.20 -13.50
CA GLU A 131 15.67 -7.32 -14.29
C GLU A 131 15.34 -8.51 -13.37
N GLY A 132 14.15 -9.07 -13.52
CA GLY A 132 13.70 -10.27 -12.81
C GLY A 132 12.67 -10.00 -11.73
N LYS A 133 12.16 -11.09 -11.15
CA LYS A 133 11.17 -11.04 -10.06
C LYS A 133 11.86 -10.74 -8.74
N LEU A 134 11.23 -9.88 -7.94
CA LEU A 134 11.67 -9.47 -6.61
C LEU A 134 10.66 -9.94 -5.57
N TYR A 135 11.15 -10.28 -4.39
CA TYR A 135 10.33 -10.56 -3.22
C TYR A 135 10.41 -9.37 -2.26
N CYS A 136 9.26 -8.79 -1.88
CA CYS A 136 9.22 -7.85 -0.77
C CYS A 136 9.44 -8.62 0.53
N VAL A 137 10.52 -8.32 1.24
CA VAL A 137 10.90 -9.01 2.49
C VAL A 137 10.53 -8.22 3.74
N GLY A 138 10.09 -6.99 3.58
CA GLY A 138 9.60 -6.15 4.68
C GLY A 138 9.47 -4.68 4.30
N TYR A 139 8.74 -3.94 5.12
CA TYR A 139 8.62 -2.49 5.01
C TYR A 139 8.43 -1.85 6.38
N SER A 140 8.72 -0.56 6.46
CA SER A 140 8.41 0.28 7.62
C SER A 140 7.84 1.63 7.20
N VAL A 141 6.92 2.13 8.02
CA VAL A 141 6.38 3.48 7.82
C VAL A 141 7.32 4.49 8.45
N ARG A 142 7.68 5.50 7.68
CA ARG A 142 8.52 6.62 8.12
C ARG A 142 7.69 7.74 8.71
N ASN A 143 6.70 8.21 7.96
CA ASN A 143 5.80 9.28 8.36
C ASN A 143 4.41 9.08 7.76
N TYR A 144 3.39 9.53 8.50
CA TYR A 144 2.06 9.80 7.95
C TYR A 144 1.84 11.30 7.86
N PHE A 145 1.01 11.70 6.89
CA PHE A 145 0.61 13.09 6.70
C PHE A 145 -0.91 13.15 6.50
N LEU A 146 -1.51 14.20 7.03
CA LEU A 146 -2.92 14.55 6.80
C LEU A 146 -2.97 16.00 6.32
N ASN A 147 -3.53 16.23 5.15
CA ASN A 147 -3.58 17.56 4.51
C ASN A 147 -2.21 18.26 4.50
N GLY A 148 -1.13 17.50 4.24
CA GLY A 148 0.25 17.99 4.18
C GLY A 148 0.98 18.12 5.54
N PHE A 149 0.30 17.90 6.68
CA PHE A 149 0.90 17.98 8.02
C PHE A 149 1.26 16.60 8.56
N VAL A 150 2.46 16.48 9.14
CA VAL A 150 2.91 15.22 9.77
C VAL A 150 2.03 14.87 10.95
N ILE A 151 1.58 13.63 11.00
CA ILE A 151 0.77 13.08 12.08
C ILE A 151 1.29 11.70 12.51
N SER A 152 1.18 11.37 13.79
CA SER A 152 1.65 10.08 14.30
C SER A 152 0.69 8.92 14.04
N ASN A 153 -0.60 9.21 13.90
CA ASN A 153 -1.66 8.22 13.63
C ASN A 153 -2.79 8.88 12.84
N LEU A 154 -3.22 8.23 11.77
CA LEU A 154 -4.32 8.72 10.91
C LEU A 154 -5.69 8.25 11.38
N VAL A 155 -5.78 7.12 12.10
CA VAL A 155 -7.07 6.48 12.47
C VAL A 155 -7.92 7.42 13.32
N GLY A 156 -9.19 7.59 12.94
CA GLY A 156 -10.17 8.43 13.63
C GLY A 156 -10.11 9.91 13.24
N HIS A 157 -9.15 10.33 12.45
CA HIS A 157 -9.07 11.71 11.93
C HIS A 157 -9.91 11.87 10.66
N LYS A 158 -10.20 13.13 10.30
CA LYS A 158 -10.88 13.53 9.06
C LYS A 158 -9.98 14.48 8.27
N GLY A 159 -10.02 14.38 6.95
CA GLY A 159 -9.21 15.22 6.07
C GLY A 159 -9.58 15.01 4.60
N GLU A 160 -8.91 15.74 3.73
CA GLU A 160 -9.10 15.64 2.26
C GLU A 160 -8.07 14.73 1.61
N GLU A 161 -6.84 14.71 2.15
CA GLU A 161 -5.73 13.93 1.63
C GLU A 161 -4.95 13.28 2.76
N ALA A 162 -4.70 11.98 2.66
CA ALA A 162 -3.73 11.27 3.47
C ALA A 162 -2.55 10.83 2.61
N LYS A 163 -1.33 11.00 3.17
CA LYS A 163 -0.09 10.53 2.54
C LYS A 163 0.69 9.69 3.55
N VAL A 164 1.40 8.68 3.05
CA VAL A 164 2.37 7.88 3.82
C VAL A 164 3.71 7.86 3.10
N GLU A 165 4.79 7.94 3.85
CA GLU A 165 6.15 7.64 3.40
C GLU A 165 6.58 6.31 3.98
N THR A 166 7.04 5.38 3.12
CA THR A 166 7.51 4.06 3.54
C THR A 166 8.93 3.78 3.05
N ILE A 167 9.61 2.89 3.76
CA ILE A 167 10.84 2.26 3.32
C ILE A 167 10.51 0.80 3.07
N ALA A 168 10.64 0.34 1.84
CA ALA A 168 10.39 -1.05 1.46
C ALA A 168 11.69 -1.73 1.03
N THR A 169 11.87 -2.99 1.42
CA THR A 169 13.06 -3.80 1.15
C THR A 169 12.68 -5.01 0.32
N PHE A 170 13.45 -5.25 -0.73
CA PHE A 170 13.21 -6.30 -1.71
C PHE A 170 14.45 -7.18 -1.88
N LEU A 171 14.23 -8.49 -2.12
CA LEU A 171 15.25 -9.49 -2.42
C LEU A 171 15.06 -10.03 -3.85
N PRO A 172 16.08 -9.98 -4.73
CA PRO A 172 16.01 -10.60 -6.06
C PRO A 172 15.89 -12.12 -6.00
N ARG A 173 15.02 -12.67 -6.83
CA ARG A 173 14.81 -14.13 -6.93
C ARG A 173 16.08 -14.89 -7.31
N SER A 174 16.92 -14.30 -8.18
CA SER A 174 18.18 -14.93 -8.64
C SER A 174 19.13 -15.30 -7.49
N VAL A 175 19.12 -14.55 -6.39
CA VAL A 175 19.92 -14.86 -5.21
C VAL A 175 19.46 -16.13 -4.54
N VAL A 176 18.16 -16.26 -4.36
CA VAL A 176 17.53 -17.47 -3.82
C VAL A 176 17.86 -18.67 -4.71
N ASP A 177 17.66 -18.54 -6.02
CA ASP A 177 17.90 -19.62 -6.99
C ASP A 177 19.37 -20.09 -6.98
N SER A 178 20.34 -19.18 -6.80
CA SER A 178 21.76 -19.55 -6.70
C SER A 178 22.07 -20.37 -5.44
N LEU A 179 21.55 -19.95 -4.28
CA LEU A 179 21.71 -20.69 -3.03
C LEU A 179 21.08 -22.09 -3.09
N TYR A 180 19.86 -22.18 -3.66
CA TYR A 180 19.19 -23.47 -3.83
C TYR A 180 19.97 -24.39 -4.80
N SER A 181 20.56 -23.82 -5.86
CA SER A 181 21.37 -24.58 -6.82
C SER A 181 22.60 -25.18 -6.17
N VAL A 182 23.29 -24.44 -5.29
CA VAL A 182 24.42 -24.95 -4.50
C VAL A 182 23.99 -26.11 -3.61
N MET A 183 22.92 -25.93 -2.83
CA MET A 183 22.43 -26.97 -1.89
C MET A 183 21.97 -28.21 -2.63
N SER A 184 21.25 -28.05 -3.74
CA SER A 184 20.82 -29.17 -4.58
C SER A 184 21.99 -29.98 -5.17
N LYS A 185 23.09 -29.32 -5.60
CA LYS A 185 24.30 -29.99 -6.06
C LYS A 185 24.96 -30.86 -5.01
N VAL A 186 24.82 -30.50 -3.75
CA VAL A 186 25.35 -31.26 -2.60
C VAL A 186 24.37 -32.34 -2.12
N GLY A 187 23.14 -32.38 -2.65
CA GLY A 187 22.11 -33.33 -2.26
C GLY A 187 21.34 -32.90 -1.00
N LEU A 188 21.42 -31.63 -0.62
CA LEU A 188 20.69 -31.06 0.50
C LEU A 188 19.40 -30.40 0.02
N LYS A 189 18.33 -30.62 0.77
CA LYS A 189 17.07 -29.90 0.63
C LYS A 189 17.07 -28.70 1.57
N VAL A 190 16.83 -27.50 1.06
CA VAL A 190 16.65 -26.32 1.89
C VAL A 190 15.30 -26.41 2.59
N ASN A 191 15.29 -26.42 3.91
CA ASN A 191 14.09 -26.45 4.75
C ASN A 191 13.70 -25.08 5.27
N ASN A 192 14.65 -24.18 5.36
CA ASN A 192 14.42 -22.81 5.78
C ASN A 192 15.46 -21.89 5.17
N LEU A 193 14.99 -20.81 4.52
CA LEU A 193 15.82 -19.72 4.05
C LEU A 193 15.41 -18.46 4.81
N THR A 194 16.38 -17.78 5.40
CA THR A 194 16.19 -16.49 6.07
C THR A 194 17.12 -15.43 5.49
N LEU A 195 17.12 -14.24 6.07
CA LEU A 195 18.11 -13.21 5.76
C LEU A 195 19.16 -13.15 6.87
N GLU A 196 20.43 -12.97 6.54
CA GLU A 196 21.52 -12.85 7.51
C GLU A 196 21.21 -11.81 8.62
N PRO A 197 20.76 -10.58 8.30
CA PRO A 197 20.45 -9.61 9.35
C PRO A 197 19.25 -10.02 10.23
N ILE A 198 18.30 -10.82 9.71
CA ILE A 198 17.22 -11.39 10.51
C ILE A 198 17.77 -12.46 11.45
N ALA A 199 18.62 -13.34 10.93
CA ALA A 199 19.25 -14.38 11.74
C ALA A 199 20.09 -13.77 12.88
N ALA A 200 20.92 -12.79 12.58
CA ALA A 200 21.76 -12.13 13.56
C ALA A 200 20.95 -11.42 14.66
N ILE A 201 19.90 -10.65 14.30
CA ILE A 201 19.08 -9.95 15.30
C ILE A 201 18.25 -10.93 16.14
N GLU A 202 17.77 -12.04 15.55
CA GLU A 202 17.06 -13.09 16.27
C GLU A 202 17.95 -13.75 17.32
N ALA A 203 19.23 -13.93 17.01
CA ALA A 203 20.20 -14.53 17.93
C ALA A 203 20.47 -13.64 19.14
N VAL A 204 20.75 -12.34 18.96
CA VAL A 204 21.33 -11.51 20.03
C VAL A 204 20.43 -10.41 20.58
N VAL A 205 19.26 -10.19 19.98
CA VAL A 205 18.27 -9.22 20.48
C VAL A 205 17.03 -9.97 20.98
N PRO A 206 16.96 -10.27 22.29
CA PRO A 206 15.78 -10.91 22.87
C PRO A 206 14.51 -10.11 22.59
N GLN A 207 13.36 -10.80 22.41
CA GLN A 207 12.10 -10.19 22.06
C GLN A 207 11.71 -9.02 22.97
N LYS A 208 11.92 -9.16 24.29
CA LYS A 208 11.68 -8.12 25.30
C LYS A 208 12.46 -6.81 25.06
N LEU A 209 13.58 -6.86 24.34
CA LEU A 209 14.39 -5.68 23.99
C LEU A 209 14.00 -5.06 22.66
N ARG A 210 13.21 -5.73 21.81
CA ARG A 210 12.82 -5.23 20.49
C ARG A 210 11.84 -4.06 20.53
N LEU A 211 11.23 -3.80 21.70
CA LEU A 211 10.49 -2.54 21.94
C LEU A 211 11.41 -1.33 21.89
N LEU A 212 12.69 -1.51 22.19
CA LEU A 212 13.71 -0.48 22.07
C LEU A 212 14.14 -0.37 20.62
N ASN A 213 14.49 0.84 20.21
CA ASN A 213 15.06 1.09 18.89
C ASN A 213 16.56 0.69 18.93
N ILE A 214 16.85 -0.55 18.56
CA ILE A 214 18.20 -1.13 18.54
C ILE A 214 18.59 -1.38 17.09
N ALA A 215 19.77 -0.91 16.70
CA ALA A 215 20.43 -1.33 15.47
C ALA A 215 21.37 -2.49 15.75
N LEU A 216 21.37 -3.48 14.88
CA LEU A 216 22.35 -4.55 14.82
C LEU A 216 23.09 -4.48 13.49
N VAL A 217 24.39 -4.66 13.52
CA VAL A 217 25.24 -4.75 12.33
C VAL A 217 26.05 -6.03 12.38
N ASP A 218 25.86 -6.89 11.40
CA ASP A 218 26.72 -8.04 11.14
C ASP A 218 27.83 -7.61 10.19
N ILE A 219 29.06 -7.50 10.71
CA ILE A 219 30.22 -7.04 9.95
C ILE A 219 31.01 -8.26 9.54
N GLY A 220 30.82 -8.67 8.31
CA GLY A 220 31.49 -9.81 7.71
C GLY A 220 32.86 -9.47 7.13
N ALA A 221 33.25 -10.20 6.11
CA ALA A 221 34.45 -9.93 5.30
C ALA A 221 34.17 -8.86 4.23
N GLY A 222 33.16 -9.06 3.38
CA GLY A 222 32.85 -8.15 2.27
C GLY A 222 31.65 -7.25 2.50
N THR A 223 30.76 -7.57 3.45
CA THR A 223 29.51 -6.84 3.69
C THR A 223 29.30 -6.53 5.17
N SER A 224 28.57 -5.43 5.42
CA SER A 224 28.03 -5.09 6.74
C SER A 224 26.51 -5.04 6.65
N ASP A 225 25.84 -6.04 7.21
CA ASP A 225 24.40 -6.23 7.15
C ASP A 225 23.72 -5.59 8.36
N ILE A 226 22.69 -4.79 8.13
CA ILE A 226 22.05 -3.95 9.13
C ILE A 226 20.61 -4.39 9.33
N ALA A 227 20.20 -4.56 10.59
CA ALA A 227 18.80 -4.72 10.99
C ALA A 227 18.46 -3.75 12.12
N ILE A 228 17.26 -3.16 12.07
CA ILE A 228 16.79 -2.24 13.10
C ILE A 228 15.50 -2.76 13.71
N SER A 229 15.44 -2.84 15.04
CA SER A 229 14.24 -3.20 15.78
C SER A 229 13.48 -1.98 16.26
N SER A 230 12.16 -2.05 16.22
CA SER A 230 11.25 -1.03 16.74
C SER A 230 9.88 -1.65 17.00
N LYS A 231 9.19 -1.22 18.06
CA LYS A 231 7.81 -1.65 18.35
C LYS A 231 7.60 -3.17 18.36
N ASP A 232 8.52 -3.91 18.98
CA ASP A 232 8.52 -5.37 19.13
C ASP A 232 8.72 -6.18 17.82
N SER A 233 9.11 -5.50 16.74
CA SER A 233 9.40 -6.11 15.45
C SER A 233 10.71 -5.59 14.84
N ILE A 234 11.13 -6.19 13.74
CA ILE A 234 12.21 -5.65 12.93
C ILE A 234 11.58 -4.68 11.94
N SER A 235 12.04 -3.43 11.95
CA SER A 235 11.42 -2.34 11.20
C SER A 235 12.13 -2.03 9.88
N SER A 236 13.43 -2.32 9.79
CA SER A 236 14.21 -1.97 8.61
C SER A 236 15.42 -2.88 8.45
N TYR A 237 15.80 -3.09 7.20
CA TYR A 237 17.00 -3.83 6.81
C TYR A 237 17.82 -3.00 5.84
N GLY A 238 19.13 -3.21 5.86
CA GLY A 238 20.02 -2.57 4.91
C GLY A 238 21.37 -3.26 4.89
N MET A 239 22.24 -2.82 3.98
CA MET A 239 23.57 -3.34 3.82
C MET A 239 24.51 -2.24 3.33
N VAL A 240 25.75 -2.36 3.72
CA VAL A 240 26.88 -1.56 3.22
C VAL A 240 27.91 -2.53 2.64
N PRO A 241 28.36 -2.35 1.37
CA PRO A 241 29.36 -3.21 0.75
C PRO A 241 30.79 -2.78 1.14
N LEU A 242 31.01 -2.61 2.44
CA LEU A 242 32.29 -2.27 3.07
C LEU A 242 32.35 -3.01 4.41
N ALA A 243 33.42 -3.79 4.63
CA ALA A 243 33.58 -4.58 5.84
C ALA A 243 35.05 -4.90 6.14
N GLY A 244 35.38 -6.13 6.57
CA GLY A 244 36.71 -6.50 6.99
C GLY A 244 37.77 -6.56 5.89
N ASP A 245 37.36 -6.82 4.64
CA ASP A 245 38.29 -7.01 3.51
C ASP A 245 38.94 -5.69 3.08
N GLU A 246 38.23 -4.56 3.19
CA GLU A 246 38.82 -3.24 2.94
C GLU A 246 40.02 -2.94 3.85
N VAL A 247 39.94 -3.39 5.10
CA VAL A 247 41.05 -3.26 6.06
C VAL A 247 42.18 -4.19 5.65
N THR A 248 41.88 -5.42 5.24
CA THR A 248 42.86 -6.40 4.77
C THR A 248 43.58 -5.89 3.51
N GLU A 249 42.84 -5.35 2.55
CA GLU A 249 43.39 -4.76 1.32
C GLU A 249 44.29 -3.55 1.60
N ALA A 250 43.90 -2.70 2.54
CA ALA A 250 44.74 -1.58 2.96
C ALA A 250 46.09 -2.07 3.56
N ILE A 251 46.05 -3.13 4.38
CA ILE A 251 47.25 -3.75 4.94
C ILE A 251 48.09 -4.41 3.83
N ALA A 252 47.44 -5.11 2.88
CA ALA A 252 48.14 -5.74 1.75
C ALA A 252 48.92 -4.72 0.91
N GLN A 253 48.34 -3.56 0.69
CA GLN A 253 49.00 -2.45 -0.02
C GLN A 253 50.14 -1.81 0.78
N GLU A 254 49.92 -1.59 2.08
CA GLU A 254 50.94 -0.98 2.96
C GLU A 254 52.16 -1.88 3.14
N CYS A 255 51.93 -3.18 3.34
CA CYS A 255 52.96 -4.17 3.62
C CYS A 255 53.52 -4.84 2.36
N LEU A 256 52.95 -4.59 1.17
CA LEU A 256 53.29 -5.27 -0.09
C LEU A 256 53.22 -6.81 0.05
N VAL A 257 52.11 -7.31 0.59
CA VAL A 257 51.85 -8.75 0.83
C VAL A 257 50.60 -9.23 0.12
N ASP A 258 50.49 -10.54 -0.05
CA ASP A 258 49.24 -11.13 -0.51
C ASP A 258 48.13 -11.00 0.54
N PHE A 259 46.91 -11.26 0.12
CA PHE A 259 45.72 -11.07 0.93
C PHE A 259 45.71 -11.92 2.23
N ASN A 260 46.19 -13.17 2.15
CA ASN A 260 46.23 -14.07 3.31
C ASN A 260 47.25 -13.62 4.35
N THR A 261 48.40 -13.17 3.89
CA THR A 261 49.43 -12.58 4.76
C THR A 261 48.93 -11.28 5.40
N ALA A 262 48.22 -10.43 4.64
CA ALA A 262 47.60 -9.21 5.19
C ALA A 262 46.55 -9.52 6.25
N GLU A 263 45.74 -10.57 6.04
CA GLU A 263 44.75 -11.03 7.02
C GLU A 263 45.43 -11.59 8.28
N TYR A 264 46.53 -12.29 8.12
CA TYR A 264 47.33 -12.73 9.26
C TYR A 264 47.84 -11.52 10.04
N ILE A 265 48.39 -10.51 9.38
CA ILE A 265 48.82 -9.25 10.04
C ILE A 265 47.65 -8.63 10.79
N LYS A 266 46.48 -8.46 10.11
CA LYS A 266 45.27 -7.86 10.69
C LYS A 266 44.82 -8.56 11.99
N ARG A 267 44.77 -9.88 11.97
CA ARG A 267 44.35 -10.69 13.14
C ARG A 267 45.32 -10.58 14.33
N ASN A 268 46.57 -10.25 14.06
CA ASN A 268 47.61 -10.13 15.10
C ASN A 268 47.84 -8.72 15.64
N LEU A 269 47.16 -7.69 15.08
CA LEU A 269 47.37 -6.28 15.44
C LEU A 269 47.15 -5.96 16.94
N LEU A 270 46.23 -6.67 17.59
CA LEU A 270 45.91 -6.50 19.04
C LEU A 270 46.56 -7.56 19.93
N ILE A 271 47.26 -8.52 19.33
CA ILE A 271 47.91 -9.63 20.05
C ILE A 271 49.40 -9.39 20.25
N SER A 272 50.05 -8.82 19.24
CA SER A 272 51.49 -8.64 19.21
C SER A 272 51.84 -7.18 18.90
N ASP A 273 52.85 -6.62 19.61
CA ASP A 273 53.33 -5.26 19.36
C ASP A 273 54.11 -5.18 18.06
N GLU A 274 54.78 -6.25 17.65
CA GLU A 274 55.54 -6.36 16.40
C GLU A 274 55.12 -7.64 15.67
N ILE A 275 54.90 -7.53 14.33
CA ILE A 275 54.49 -8.62 13.47
C ILE A 275 55.54 -8.83 12.40
N THR A 276 56.05 -10.06 12.28
CA THR A 276 56.98 -10.49 11.25
C THR A 276 56.24 -11.14 10.12
N TYR A 277 56.55 -10.78 8.89
CA TYR A 277 55.92 -11.27 7.67
C TYR A 277 56.91 -11.29 6.50
N THR A 278 56.61 -12.08 5.48
CA THR A 278 57.37 -12.08 4.21
C THR A 278 56.60 -11.33 3.16
N ASP A 279 57.22 -10.33 2.49
CA ASP A 279 56.59 -9.58 1.42
C ASP A 279 56.54 -10.39 0.09
N VAL A 280 55.85 -9.83 -0.92
CA VAL A 280 55.71 -10.49 -2.24
C VAL A 280 57.04 -10.64 -3.01
N ILE A 281 58.11 -9.94 -2.59
CA ILE A 281 59.43 -10.04 -3.17
C ILE A 281 60.26 -11.11 -2.46
N GLY A 282 59.82 -11.59 -1.30
CA GLY A 282 60.43 -12.64 -0.52
C GLY A 282 61.34 -12.12 0.63
N PHE A 283 61.28 -10.84 0.98
CA PHE A 283 62.00 -10.28 2.11
C PHE A 283 61.20 -10.46 3.41
N GLU A 284 61.88 -10.86 4.45
CA GLU A 284 61.34 -10.89 5.81
C GLU A 284 61.34 -9.47 6.38
N ASN A 285 60.19 -8.99 6.78
CA ASN A 285 59.96 -7.67 7.33
C ASN A 285 59.34 -7.80 8.74
N THR A 286 59.63 -6.81 9.60
CA THR A 286 58.97 -6.66 10.91
C THR A 286 58.39 -5.27 11.00
N ILE A 287 57.10 -5.20 11.35
CA ILE A 287 56.38 -3.95 11.50
C ILE A 287 55.71 -3.83 12.86
N LYS A 288 55.73 -2.61 13.42
CA LYS A 288 54.99 -2.36 14.67
C LYS A 288 53.50 -2.26 14.41
N SER A 289 52.70 -2.93 15.23
CA SER A 289 51.25 -2.90 15.16
C SER A 289 50.69 -1.46 15.19
N GLU A 290 51.29 -0.57 15.98
CA GLU A 290 50.90 0.86 16.03
C GLU A 290 50.98 1.58 14.67
N ASN A 291 51.97 1.23 13.83
CA ASN A 291 52.11 1.85 12.51
C ASN A 291 50.94 1.40 11.58
N ILE A 292 50.62 0.11 11.58
CA ILE A 292 49.50 -0.40 10.82
C ILE A 292 48.19 0.19 11.32
N LEU A 293 47.98 0.26 12.65
CA LEU A 293 46.79 0.90 13.22
C LEU A 293 46.62 2.36 12.77
N LYS A 294 47.69 3.10 12.58
CA LYS A 294 47.67 4.46 12.04
C LYS A 294 47.31 4.46 10.54
N SER A 295 47.88 3.55 9.74
CA SER A 295 47.65 3.49 8.30
C SER A 295 46.21 3.05 7.95
N ILE A 296 45.62 2.13 8.73
CA ILE A 296 44.23 1.65 8.50
C ILE A 296 43.16 2.63 9.02
N LYS A 297 43.51 3.59 9.87
CA LYS A 297 42.54 4.50 10.49
C LYS A 297 41.61 5.21 9.47
N PRO A 298 42.09 5.71 8.32
CA PRO A 298 41.21 6.33 7.32
C PRO A 298 40.17 5.37 6.74
N ILE A 299 40.54 4.09 6.52
CA ILE A 299 39.61 3.09 5.99
C ILE A 299 38.57 2.68 7.03
N VAL A 300 39.00 2.51 8.30
CA VAL A 300 38.08 2.23 9.42
C VAL A 300 37.05 3.33 9.58
N LYS A 301 37.50 4.61 9.46
CA LYS A 301 36.60 5.77 9.46
C LYS A 301 35.59 5.72 8.29
N LYS A 302 36.06 5.43 7.08
CA LYS A 302 35.20 5.28 5.90
C LYS A 302 34.12 4.20 6.10
N ILE A 303 34.50 3.04 6.67
CA ILE A 303 33.58 1.96 7.00
C ILE A 303 32.54 2.44 8.03
N ALA A 304 32.99 3.10 9.10
CA ALA A 304 32.10 3.63 10.13
C ALA A 304 31.11 4.69 9.60
N GLU A 305 31.60 5.61 8.75
CA GLU A 305 30.77 6.63 8.09
C GLU A 305 29.69 5.99 7.22
N ALA A 306 30.04 4.97 6.44
CA ALA A 306 29.09 4.26 5.58
C ALA A 306 28.04 3.51 6.39
N ILE A 307 28.45 2.75 7.42
CA ILE A 307 27.55 2.02 8.31
C ILE A 307 26.66 2.99 9.10
N GLY A 308 27.23 4.00 9.73
CA GLY A 308 26.49 4.95 10.55
C GLY A 308 25.49 5.77 9.75
N SER A 309 25.88 6.26 8.57
CA SER A 309 24.97 6.97 7.66
C SER A 309 23.81 6.08 7.21
N LYS A 310 24.08 4.81 6.91
CA LYS A 310 23.04 3.85 6.50
C LYS A 310 22.08 3.53 7.64
N ILE A 311 22.57 3.37 8.86
CA ILE A 311 21.73 3.18 10.05
C ILE A 311 20.81 4.39 10.26
N ILE A 312 21.34 5.61 10.19
CA ILE A 312 20.54 6.84 10.36
C ILE A 312 19.49 6.96 9.27
N GLU A 313 19.85 6.68 8.02
CA GLU A 313 18.90 6.65 6.89
C GLU A 313 17.73 5.68 7.16
N LEU A 314 18.05 4.43 7.51
CA LEU A 314 17.07 3.36 7.78
C LEU A 314 16.24 3.64 9.04
N ASN A 315 16.74 4.41 9.97
CA ASN A 315 16.12 4.74 11.25
C ASN A 315 15.40 6.11 11.24
N ALA A 316 14.83 6.49 10.13
CA ALA A 316 14.09 7.76 9.98
C ALA A 316 14.91 9.01 10.37
N ASN A 317 16.19 9.05 9.97
CA ASN A 317 17.18 10.11 10.27
C ASN A 317 17.44 10.33 11.78
N LYS A 318 17.34 9.25 12.57
CA LYS A 318 17.63 9.30 14.01
C LYS A 318 18.65 8.23 14.38
N SER A 319 19.50 8.55 15.35
CA SER A 319 20.40 7.56 15.94
C SER A 319 19.60 6.52 16.74
N PRO A 320 20.00 5.24 16.72
CA PRO A 320 19.35 4.19 17.53
C PRO A 320 19.65 4.38 19.03
N SER A 321 18.86 3.75 19.88
CA SER A 321 19.07 3.77 21.33
C SER A 321 20.32 2.97 21.76
N ALA A 322 20.66 1.92 20.99
CA ALA A 322 21.87 1.12 21.16
C ALA A 322 22.27 0.48 19.83
N LEU A 323 23.55 0.16 19.69
CA LEU A 323 24.13 -0.53 18.54
C LEU A 323 24.77 -1.84 19.00
N PHE A 324 24.35 -2.96 18.41
CA PHE A 324 25.01 -4.26 18.59
C PHE A 324 25.77 -4.61 17.32
N LEU A 325 27.00 -5.07 17.51
CA LEU A 325 27.88 -5.52 16.45
C LEU A 325 28.10 -7.03 16.58
N VAL A 326 28.02 -7.75 15.49
CA VAL A 326 28.36 -9.16 15.37
C VAL A 326 29.23 -9.36 14.13
N GLY A 327 29.65 -10.60 13.89
CA GLY A 327 30.55 -10.91 12.78
C GLY A 327 32.04 -10.70 13.12
N GLY A 328 32.93 -11.25 12.29
CA GLY A 328 34.38 -11.18 12.50
C GLY A 328 34.93 -9.75 12.38
N GLY A 329 34.38 -8.95 11.48
CA GLY A 329 34.77 -7.55 11.24
C GLY A 329 34.42 -6.61 12.39
N ALA A 330 33.52 -7.00 13.29
CA ALA A 330 33.16 -6.20 14.48
C ALA A 330 34.37 -5.91 15.40
N HIS A 331 35.39 -6.76 15.36
CA HIS A 331 36.62 -6.60 16.14
C HIS A 331 37.68 -5.70 15.49
N THR A 332 37.36 -5.06 14.37
CA THR A 332 38.29 -4.13 13.71
C THR A 332 38.69 -3.00 14.67
N PRO A 333 40.02 -2.80 14.90
CA PRO A 333 40.51 -1.82 15.86
C PRO A 333 40.04 -0.39 15.50
N GLY A 334 39.49 0.32 16.48
CA GLY A 334 39.02 1.70 16.33
C GLY A 334 37.59 1.86 15.78
N LEU A 335 36.99 0.81 15.25
CA LEU A 335 35.68 0.89 14.59
C LEU A 335 34.55 1.36 15.55
N ILE A 336 34.55 0.88 16.79
CA ILE A 336 33.55 1.27 17.80
C ILE A 336 33.63 2.78 18.08
N ASN A 337 34.86 3.33 18.19
CA ASN A 337 35.05 4.75 18.43
C ASN A 337 34.53 5.60 17.26
N GLU A 338 34.92 5.24 16.04
CA GLU A 338 34.45 5.94 14.84
C GLU A 338 32.91 5.85 14.66
N LEU A 339 32.29 4.70 14.96
CA LEU A 339 30.83 4.55 14.94
C LEU A 339 30.14 5.42 16.01
N SER A 340 30.71 5.49 17.22
CA SER A 340 30.23 6.36 18.29
C SER A 340 30.20 7.83 17.85
N ASP A 341 31.29 8.27 17.24
CA ASP A 341 31.43 9.66 16.75
C ASP A 341 30.45 9.95 15.61
N VAL A 342 30.38 9.09 14.59
CA VAL A 342 29.52 9.27 13.41
C VAL A 342 28.03 9.32 13.80
N MET A 343 27.59 8.44 14.68
CA MET A 343 26.19 8.36 15.07
C MET A 343 25.83 9.24 16.27
N ASN A 344 26.84 9.89 16.89
CA ASN A 344 26.68 10.69 18.10
C ASN A 344 25.94 9.92 19.23
N ILE A 345 26.37 8.67 19.47
CA ILE A 345 25.85 7.83 20.56
C ILE A 345 26.98 7.48 21.53
N PRO A 346 26.71 7.41 22.85
CA PRO A 346 27.74 7.05 23.82
C PRO A 346 28.34 5.68 23.52
N ILE A 347 29.64 5.53 23.63
CA ILE A 347 30.36 4.27 23.38
C ILE A 347 29.81 3.10 24.22
N GLN A 348 29.31 3.38 25.42
CA GLN A 348 28.69 2.40 26.30
C GLN A 348 27.38 1.79 25.77
N ARG A 349 26.82 2.40 24.71
CA ARG A 349 25.63 1.90 24.01
C ARG A 349 25.99 1.12 22.74
N ILE A 350 27.28 0.94 22.46
CA ILE A 350 27.79 0.10 21.38
C ILE A 350 28.42 -1.14 22.00
N ALA A 351 27.96 -2.33 21.63
CA ALA A 351 28.45 -3.58 22.18
C ALA A 351 28.66 -4.63 21.11
N ILE A 352 29.84 -5.26 21.09
CA ILE A 352 30.04 -6.49 20.34
C ILE A 352 29.32 -7.61 21.07
N LYS A 353 28.50 -8.35 20.33
CA LYS A 353 27.80 -9.55 20.81
C LYS A 353 28.46 -10.80 20.26
N ASP A 354 28.67 -11.73 21.10
CA ASP A 354 29.19 -13.06 20.79
C ASP A 354 28.13 -14.14 21.06
N ARG A 355 28.49 -15.37 20.81
CA ARG A 355 27.64 -16.55 21.06
C ARG A 355 27.17 -16.70 22.49
N LYS A 356 27.95 -16.22 23.47
CA LYS A 356 27.61 -16.28 24.92
C LYS A 356 26.40 -15.39 25.24
N ALA A 357 26.12 -14.40 24.38
CA ALA A 357 24.94 -13.52 24.51
C ALA A 357 23.62 -14.17 24.04
N ILE A 358 23.66 -15.37 23.44
CA ILE A 358 22.49 -16.03 22.87
C ILE A 358 21.78 -16.86 23.96
N GLU A 359 20.67 -16.33 24.48
CA GLU A 359 19.96 -16.96 25.62
C GLU A 359 19.40 -18.37 25.31
N ASN A 360 19.03 -18.62 24.04
CA ASN A 360 18.35 -19.83 23.58
C ASN A 360 19.30 -20.85 22.92
N CYS A 361 20.60 -20.72 23.12
CA CYS A 361 21.60 -21.62 22.54
C CYS A 361 22.58 -22.12 23.59
N ILE A 362 23.02 -23.37 23.45
CA ILE A 362 24.10 -23.98 24.24
C ILE A 362 25.16 -24.45 23.25
N SER A 363 26.35 -23.85 23.30
CA SER A 363 27.48 -24.21 22.45
C SER A 363 28.76 -24.27 23.27
N ASN A 364 29.57 -25.29 23.03
CA ASN A 364 30.88 -25.47 23.67
C ASN A 364 32.03 -24.91 22.78
N ASN A 365 31.77 -24.64 21.50
CA ASN A 365 32.75 -24.05 20.59
C ASN A 365 32.72 -22.53 20.70
N ASP A 366 33.88 -21.90 20.63
CA ASP A 366 33.99 -20.44 20.70
C ASP A 366 34.45 -19.85 19.37
N LEU A 367 33.51 -19.68 18.42
CA LEU A 367 33.74 -18.89 17.21
C LEU A 367 33.48 -17.38 17.46
N GLY A 368 33.28 -17.00 18.72
CA GLY A 368 33.05 -15.62 19.11
C GLY A 368 31.84 -14.98 18.40
N SER A 369 32.04 -13.75 17.91
CA SER A 369 31.00 -13.01 17.17
C SER A 369 30.75 -13.55 15.76
N ALA A 370 31.72 -14.22 15.14
CA ALA A 370 31.58 -14.77 13.78
C ALA A 370 30.58 -15.92 13.70
N GLY A 371 30.37 -16.66 14.78
CA GLY A 371 29.42 -17.77 14.79
C GLY A 371 28.01 -17.41 15.26
N VAL A 372 27.65 -16.13 15.32
CA VAL A 372 26.33 -15.67 15.79
C VAL A 372 25.26 -15.93 14.74
N THR A 373 25.52 -15.59 13.49
CA THR A 373 24.54 -15.65 12.39
C THR A 373 24.06 -17.06 12.13
N VAL A 374 24.97 -18.07 12.12
CA VAL A 374 24.60 -19.47 11.92
C VAL A 374 23.68 -19.99 13.04
N LEU A 375 23.89 -19.55 14.29
CA LEU A 375 23.00 -19.90 15.39
C LEU A 375 21.64 -19.21 15.26
N GLY A 376 21.60 -17.99 14.74
CA GLY A 376 20.36 -17.30 14.39
C GLY A 376 19.55 -18.03 13.32
N ILE A 377 20.23 -18.54 12.28
CA ILE A 377 19.62 -19.39 11.25
C ILE A 377 18.98 -20.63 11.90
N ALA A 378 19.72 -21.31 12.79
CA ALA A 378 19.19 -22.47 13.52
C ALA A 378 17.96 -22.12 14.38
N LEU A 379 18.00 -21.02 15.13
CA LEU A 379 16.89 -20.59 15.99
C LEU A 379 15.63 -20.23 15.17
N ILE A 380 15.79 -19.57 14.03
CA ILE A 380 14.67 -19.26 13.13
C ILE A 380 14.07 -20.55 12.57
N SER A 381 14.89 -21.51 12.16
CA SER A 381 14.41 -22.79 11.62
C SER A 381 13.57 -23.59 12.63
N ILE A 382 13.84 -23.40 13.91
CA ILE A 382 13.08 -24.03 14.99
C ILE A 382 11.71 -23.33 15.17
N LYS A 383 11.69 -21.99 15.07
CA LYS A 383 10.45 -21.21 15.21
C LYS A 383 9.50 -21.37 14.04
N ASN A 384 10.02 -21.35 12.82
CA ASN A 384 9.21 -21.27 11.59
C ASN A 384 8.79 -22.64 11.04
N GLY A 385 9.33 -23.75 11.53
CA GLY A 385 9.05 -25.09 10.99
C GLY A 385 9.73 -25.34 9.63
N HIS A 386 9.13 -26.19 8.76
CA HIS A 386 9.81 -26.76 7.59
C HIS A 386 9.51 -26.10 6.24
N ASN A 387 8.96 -24.88 6.18
CA ASN A 387 8.55 -24.28 4.92
C ASN A 387 9.28 -22.95 4.66
N ASP A 388 10.10 -22.90 3.61
CA ASP A 388 10.76 -21.68 3.13
C ASP A 388 9.79 -20.74 2.45
N PHE A 389 8.72 -21.27 1.93
CA PHE A 389 7.62 -20.53 1.33
C PHE A 389 6.31 -20.85 2.03
N ILE A 390 5.54 -19.83 2.25
CA ILE A 390 4.13 -19.94 2.59
C ILE A 390 3.37 -19.97 1.27
N GLU A 391 2.83 -21.12 0.93
CA GLU A 391 1.96 -21.29 -0.23
C GLU A 391 0.52 -21.07 0.20
N VAL A 392 -0.14 -20.12 -0.41
CA VAL A 392 -1.56 -19.81 -0.16
C VAL A 392 -2.30 -19.71 -1.48
N THR A 393 -3.62 -19.91 -1.45
CA THR A 393 -4.46 -19.67 -2.61
C THR A 393 -5.14 -18.31 -2.47
N LEU A 394 -5.01 -17.45 -3.48
CA LEU A 394 -5.67 -16.15 -3.55
C LEU A 394 -6.62 -16.11 -4.74
N ASN A 395 -7.92 -16.03 -4.47
CA ASN A 395 -8.97 -16.05 -5.49
C ASN A 395 -8.79 -17.22 -6.51
N GLY A 396 -8.37 -18.40 -6.01
CA GLY A 396 -8.14 -19.58 -6.83
C GLY A 396 -6.76 -19.66 -7.50
N SER A 397 -5.89 -18.66 -7.34
CA SER A 397 -4.52 -18.66 -7.85
C SER A 397 -3.52 -18.96 -6.74
N GLU A 398 -2.53 -19.80 -6.99
CA GLU A 398 -1.46 -20.08 -6.03
C GLU A 398 -0.49 -18.91 -5.92
N VAL A 399 -0.16 -18.53 -4.69
CA VAL A 399 0.80 -17.49 -4.33
C VAL A 399 1.78 -18.05 -3.33
N ALA A 400 3.07 -18.02 -3.68
CA ALA A 400 4.15 -18.45 -2.80
C ALA A 400 4.91 -17.22 -2.27
N LEU A 401 4.95 -17.06 -0.95
CA LEU A 401 5.64 -15.98 -0.25
C LEU A 401 6.89 -16.53 0.41
N PHE A 402 7.98 -15.77 0.32
CA PHE A 402 9.20 -16.13 1.05
C PHE A 402 8.99 -15.95 2.56
N ASN A 403 9.17 -17.01 3.34
CA ASN A 403 8.86 -17.06 4.78
C ASN A 403 9.91 -16.34 5.64
N SER A 404 10.12 -15.05 5.40
CA SER A 404 11.08 -14.22 6.14
C SER A 404 10.56 -13.71 7.48
N HIS A 405 9.23 -13.63 7.61
CA HIS A 405 8.53 -13.13 8.80
C HIS A 405 7.09 -13.68 8.83
N ASN A 406 6.33 -13.33 9.86
CA ASN A 406 4.91 -13.65 9.91
C ASN A 406 4.16 -12.84 8.85
N HIS A 407 3.81 -13.48 7.73
CA HIS A 407 3.07 -12.84 6.65
C HIS A 407 1.61 -12.62 7.01
N SER A 408 1.07 -11.52 6.53
CA SER A 408 -0.33 -11.15 6.61
C SER A 408 -1.01 -11.26 5.23
N VAL A 409 -2.32 -11.08 5.18
CA VAL A 409 -3.06 -10.98 3.92
C VAL A 409 -2.52 -9.84 3.05
N VAL A 410 -2.03 -8.75 3.67
CA VAL A 410 -1.38 -7.64 2.96
C VAL A 410 -0.20 -8.12 2.11
N ASP A 411 0.66 -8.95 2.69
CA ASP A 411 1.86 -9.45 2.01
C ASP A 411 1.48 -10.31 0.78
N VAL A 412 0.41 -11.10 0.89
CA VAL A 412 -0.14 -11.88 -0.23
C VAL A 412 -0.62 -10.97 -1.36
N ILE A 413 -1.35 -9.91 -1.01
CA ILE A 413 -1.90 -8.95 -1.97
C ILE A 413 -0.78 -8.23 -2.73
N ILE A 414 0.25 -7.79 -2.01
CA ILE A 414 1.45 -7.15 -2.59
C ILE A 414 2.12 -8.11 -3.57
N HIS A 415 2.40 -9.31 -3.12
CA HIS A 415 3.12 -10.30 -3.92
C HIS A 415 2.33 -10.74 -5.16
N ALA A 416 1.00 -10.85 -5.05
CA ALA A 416 0.11 -11.14 -6.17
C ALA A 416 -0.06 -9.96 -7.14
N GLY A 417 0.50 -8.79 -6.84
CA GLY A 417 0.43 -7.61 -7.71
C GLY A 417 -0.95 -6.97 -7.82
N ILE A 418 -1.84 -7.22 -6.85
CA ILE A 418 -3.18 -6.61 -6.84
C ILE A 418 -3.05 -5.10 -6.66
N ASN A 419 -3.82 -4.35 -7.47
CA ASN A 419 -3.87 -2.90 -7.34
C ASN A 419 -4.56 -2.51 -6.02
N PRO A 420 -3.87 -1.83 -5.08
CA PRO A 420 -4.43 -1.45 -3.79
C PRO A 420 -5.67 -0.56 -3.88
N ASN A 421 -5.81 0.23 -4.96
CA ASN A 421 -7.00 1.06 -5.18
C ASN A 421 -8.30 0.24 -5.29
N MET A 422 -8.21 -1.05 -5.63
CA MET A 422 -9.35 -1.96 -5.67
C MET A 422 -9.85 -2.36 -4.27
N LEU A 423 -9.08 -2.07 -3.23
CA LEU A 423 -9.42 -2.34 -1.83
C LEU A 423 -9.99 -1.11 -1.13
N ILE A 424 -10.06 0.05 -1.80
CA ILE A 424 -10.52 1.30 -1.22
C ILE A 424 -11.93 1.59 -1.70
N ALA A 425 -12.89 1.56 -0.78
CA ALA A 425 -14.24 2.04 -1.04
C ALA A 425 -14.27 3.55 -0.85
N LYS A 426 -14.56 4.29 -1.90
CA LYS A 426 -14.82 5.72 -1.80
C LYS A 426 -16.32 5.95 -1.73
N ASN A 427 -16.77 6.77 -0.79
CA ASN A 427 -18.13 7.28 -0.81
C ASN A 427 -18.27 8.26 -1.98
N GLY A 428 -19.43 8.29 -2.58
CA GLY A 428 -19.76 9.32 -3.58
C GLY A 428 -19.73 10.70 -2.93
N LYS A 429 -19.33 11.69 -3.69
CA LYS A 429 -19.28 13.07 -3.21
C LYS A 429 -20.68 13.57 -2.91
N ASN A 430 -20.82 14.22 -1.77
CA ASN A 430 -22.02 14.97 -1.43
C ASN A 430 -22.05 16.27 -2.24
N LEU A 431 -23.24 16.77 -2.52
CA LEU A 431 -23.48 18.00 -3.26
C LEU A 431 -24.24 18.96 -2.35
N ARG A 432 -23.74 20.18 -2.19
CA ARG A 432 -24.32 21.22 -1.35
C ARG A 432 -24.92 22.31 -2.22
N TYR A 433 -26.13 22.73 -1.91
CA TYR A 433 -26.84 23.76 -2.64
C TYR A 433 -27.81 24.50 -1.71
N THR A 434 -28.38 25.59 -2.16
CA THR A 434 -29.40 26.34 -1.44
C THR A 434 -30.73 26.22 -2.18
N LEU A 435 -31.78 25.80 -1.48
CA LEU A 435 -33.13 25.71 -2.02
C LEU A 435 -34.07 26.65 -1.25
N ASN A 436 -34.62 27.64 -1.94
CA ASN A 436 -35.50 28.66 -1.36
C ASN A 436 -34.89 29.30 -0.07
N GLY A 437 -33.59 29.62 -0.11
CA GLY A 437 -32.84 30.22 0.99
C GLY A 437 -32.39 29.24 2.09
N VAL A 438 -32.72 27.95 1.98
CA VAL A 438 -32.32 26.91 2.94
C VAL A 438 -31.18 26.07 2.35
N LYS A 439 -30.08 25.96 3.10
CA LYS A 439 -28.97 25.08 2.71
C LYS A 439 -29.39 23.61 2.75
N ARG A 440 -29.08 22.88 1.70
CA ARG A 440 -29.37 21.47 1.49
C ARG A 440 -28.12 20.70 1.13
N VAL A 441 -28.12 19.42 1.42
CA VAL A 441 -27.07 18.47 1.04
C VAL A 441 -27.73 17.25 0.40
N ALA A 442 -27.40 16.98 -0.84
CA ALA A 442 -27.68 15.69 -1.46
C ALA A 442 -26.49 14.77 -1.17
N PHE A 443 -26.76 13.61 -0.62
CA PHE A 443 -25.71 12.65 -0.26
C PHE A 443 -25.39 11.75 -1.45
N GLY A 444 -24.09 11.55 -1.69
CA GLY A 444 -23.62 10.50 -2.59
C GLY A 444 -23.89 9.11 -2.00
N GLU A 445 -23.82 8.10 -2.84
CA GLU A 445 -23.96 6.71 -2.40
C GLU A 445 -22.77 6.31 -1.53
N ARG A 446 -23.02 5.48 -0.52
CA ARG A 446 -21.94 4.90 0.28
C ARG A 446 -21.20 3.84 -0.55
N GLY A 447 -19.87 3.93 -0.53
CA GLY A 447 -19.03 2.85 -1.03
C GLY A 447 -19.19 1.59 -0.19
N ARG A 448 -18.89 0.44 -0.79
CA ARG A 448 -18.88 -0.85 -0.09
C ARG A 448 -17.44 -1.29 0.10
N SER A 449 -17.03 -1.48 1.35
CA SER A 449 -15.70 -1.98 1.71
C SER A 449 -15.43 -3.35 1.09
N PRO A 450 -14.15 -3.68 0.82
CA PRO A 450 -13.78 -5.02 0.36
C PRO A 450 -14.15 -6.04 1.43
N LYS A 451 -14.43 -7.26 1.01
CA LYS A 451 -14.59 -8.39 1.92
C LYS A 451 -13.43 -9.34 1.72
N ILE A 452 -12.72 -9.60 2.80
CA ILE A 452 -11.59 -10.52 2.85
C ILE A 452 -12.02 -11.72 3.66
N LYS A 453 -11.80 -12.89 3.10
CA LYS A 453 -12.04 -14.15 3.80
C LYS A 453 -10.76 -14.98 3.79
N VAL A 454 -10.44 -15.56 4.93
CA VAL A 454 -9.39 -16.56 5.06
C VAL A 454 -10.06 -17.86 5.52
N ASN A 455 -9.97 -18.89 4.72
CA ASN A 455 -10.64 -20.19 4.95
C ASN A 455 -12.14 -20.04 5.20
N GLY A 456 -12.81 -19.15 4.44
CA GLY A 456 -14.25 -18.88 4.52
C GLY A 456 -14.68 -17.91 5.62
N ASN A 457 -13.82 -17.56 6.58
CA ASN A 457 -14.09 -16.60 7.67
C ASN A 457 -13.72 -15.18 7.25
N ILE A 458 -14.55 -14.20 7.63
CA ILE A 458 -14.25 -12.78 7.40
C ILE A 458 -13.10 -12.37 8.32
N GLU A 459 -12.05 -11.84 7.74
CA GLU A 459 -10.82 -11.44 8.43
C GLU A 459 -10.35 -10.07 7.94
N SER A 460 -9.40 -9.46 8.67
CA SER A 460 -8.77 -8.18 8.30
C SER A 460 -7.56 -8.37 7.39
N LEU A 461 -7.08 -7.28 6.80
CA LEU A 461 -5.83 -7.24 6.03
C LEU A 461 -4.60 -7.65 6.86
N ASP A 462 -4.62 -7.42 8.17
CA ASP A 462 -3.52 -7.75 9.08
C ASP A 462 -3.55 -9.22 9.56
N LYS A 463 -4.53 -10.02 9.13
CA LYS A 463 -4.62 -11.44 9.50
C LYS A 463 -3.35 -12.16 9.10
N ILE A 464 -2.67 -12.74 10.10
CA ILE A 464 -1.51 -13.62 9.86
C ILE A 464 -2.00 -14.88 9.14
N ILE A 465 -1.34 -15.19 8.05
CA ILE A 465 -1.61 -16.35 7.20
C ILE A 465 -0.67 -17.51 7.50
N LYS A 466 -1.09 -18.69 7.09
CA LYS A 466 -0.31 -19.93 7.17
C LYS A 466 -0.30 -20.62 5.82
N SER A 467 0.70 -21.47 5.59
CA SER A 467 0.73 -22.30 4.39
C SER A 467 -0.55 -23.16 4.27
N GLY A 468 -1.12 -23.19 3.08
CA GLY A 468 -2.39 -23.86 2.78
C GLY A 468 -3.64 -23.00 2.99
N ASP A 469 -3.53 -21.77 3.48
CA ASP A 469 -4.68 -20.89 3.65
C ASP A 469 -5.27 -20.51 2.28
N ASN A 470 -6.63 -20.50 2.22
CA ASN A 470 -7.39 -20.01 1.07
C ASN A 470 -7.91 -18.61 1.35
N ILE A 471 -7.46 -17.64 0.56
CA ILE A 471 -7.81 -16.22 0.69
C ILE A 471 -8.73 -15.84 -0.46
N GLU A 472 -9.90 -15.31 -0.12
CA GLU A 472 -10.87 -14.79 -1.07
C GLU A 472 -11.03 -13.28 -0.84
N ILE A 473 -10.83 -12.49 -1.88
CA ILE A 473 -11.00 -11.04 -1.83
C ILE A 473 -12.11 -10.64 -2.78
N THR A 474 -13.18 -10.05 -2.22
CA THR A 474 -14.17 -9.30 -2.99
C THR A 474 -13.77 -7.84 -2.94
N TYR A 475 -13.51 -7.24 -4.09
CA TYR A 475 -13.02 -5.87 -4.17
C TYR A 475 -14.05 -4.83 -3.70
N ALA A 476 -13.55 -3.67 -3.31
CA ALA A 476 -14.36 -2.54 -2.92
C ALA A 476 -15.16 -1.99 -4.11
N ILE A 477 -16.32 -1.43 -3.84
CA ILE A 477 -17.18 -0.75 -4.82
C ILE A 477 -17.34 0.69 -4.34
N SER A 478 -16.88 1.63 -5.14
CA SER A 478 -17.08 3.06 -4.86
C SER A 478 -18.54 3.46 -5.09
N GLY A 479 -19.05 4.29 -4.21
CA GLY A 479 -20.38 4.91 -4.34
C GLY A 479 -20.39 5.94 -5.46
N LYS A 480 -21.57 6.20 -6.02
CA LYS A 480 -21.76 7.24 -7.03
C LYS A 480 -21.91 8.60 -6.37
N ASP A 481 -21.38 9.63 -7.02
CA ASP A 481 -21.57 11.01 -6.61
C ASP A 481 -23.06 11.39 -6.61
N ALA A 482 -23.45 12.29 -5.69
CA ALA A 482 -24.80 12.85 -5.70
C ALA A 482 -25.06 13.58 -7.02
N ASN A 483 -26.16 13.27 -7.64
CA ASN A 483 -26.57 13.88 -8.92
C ASN A 483 -28.08 14.18 -8.90
N PRO A 484 -28.57 14.99 -7.93
CA PRO A 484 -29.98 15.31 -7.83
C PRO A 484 -30.43 16.22 -8.97
N THR A 485 -31.71 16.09 -9.32
CA THR A 485 -32.39 16.99 -10.26
C THR A 485 -33.40 17.85 -9.50
N ILE A 486 -33.85 18.93 -10.11
CA ILE A 486 -34.86 19.78 -9.48
C ILE A 486 -36.18 19.07 -9.29
N ILE A 487 -36.52 18.12 -10.14
CA ILE A 487 -37.75 17.32 -10.00
C ILE A 487 -37.72 16.49 -8.71
N ASP A 488 -36.55 16.05 -8.25
CA ASP A 488 -36.39 15.32 -7.00
C ASP A 488 -36.74 16.16 -5.76
N GLU A 489 -36.61 17.49 -5.88
CA GLU A 489 -36.90 18.46 -4.80
C GLU A 489 -38.36 18.92 -4.76
N ILE A 490 -39.12 18.71 -5.87
CA ILE A 490 -40.52 19.13 -5.96
C ILE A 490 -41.44 17.95 -5.62
N ARG A 491 -41.59 17.69 -4.31
CA ARG A 491 -42.51 16.64 -3.84
C ARG A 491 -43.93 17.17 -3.69
N GLY A 492 -44.90 16.48 -4.34
CA GLY A 492 -46.33 16.73 -4.13
C GLY A 492 -46.89 17.97 -4.88
N PHE A 493 -46.22 18.44 -5.92
CA PHE A 493 -46.77 19.45 -6.76
C PHE A 493 -47.81 18.85 -7.74
N ASN A 494 -49.05 19.37 -7.67
CA ASN A 494 -50.07 19.08 -8.66
C ASN A 494 -50.23 20.32 -9.53
N SER A 495 -49.93 20.19 -10.82
CA SER A 495 -50.21 21.23 -11.80
C SER A 495 -51.73 21.45 -11.84
N LYS A 496 -52.15 22.72 -11.92
CA LYS A 496 -53.55 23.09 -12.15
C LYS A 496 -53.68 23.68 -13.54
N SER A 497 -54.70 23.23 -14.26
CA SER A 497 -55.03 23.76 -15.59
C SER A 497 -56.23 24.68 -15.46
N PHE A 498 -56.20 25.83 -16.12
CA PHE A 498 -57.27 26.79 -16.15
C PHE A 498 -57.34 27.47 -17.55
N TYR A 499 -58.44 28.13 -17.84
CA TYR A 499 -58.61 28.88 -19.09
C TYR A 499 -58.25 30.34 -18.86
N LEU A 500 -57.38 30.88 -19.69
CA LEU A 500 -57.07 32.31 -19.77
C LEU A 500 -57.33 32.77 -21.21
N ASP A 501 -58.30 33.65 -21.40
CA ASP A 501 -58.72 34.13 -22.71
C ASP A 501 -59.01 32.99 -23.71
N ASN A 502 -59.76 31.97 -23.22
CA ASN A 502 -60.12 30.73 -23.93
C ASN A 502 -58.93 29.80 -24.30
N LYS A 503 -57.75 30.03 -23.72
CA LYS A 503 -56.60 29.14 -23.89
C LYS A 503 -56.33 28.40 -22.57
N ILE A 504 -55.99 27.14 -22.67
CA ILE A 504 -55.60 26.37 -21.48
C ILE A 504 -54.19 26.81 -21.04
N ILE A 505 -54.05 27.20 -19.81
CA ILE A 505 -52.78 27.52 -19.15
C ILE A 505 -52.57 26.56 -17.97
N ASN A 506 -51.38 26.00 -17.88
CA ASN A 506 -50.98 25.18 -16.77
C ASN A 506 -50.13 26.01 -15.79
N LEU A 507 -50.46 25.93 -14.50
CA LEU A 507 -49.61 26.51 -13.47
C LEU A 507 -48.43 25.57 -13.20
N GLU A 508 -47.34 25.82 -13.92
CA GLU A 508 -46.09 25.06 -13.72
C GLU A 508 -45.17 25.76 -12.71
N PRO A 509 -44.32 25.03 -11.98
CA PRO A 509 -43.28 25.63 -11.17
C PRO A 509 -42.33 26.47 -11.99
N ILE A 510 -41.97 27.64 -11.49
CA ILE A 510 -40.95 28.48 -12.09
C ILE A 510 -39.67 28.26 -11.34
N ILE A 511 -38.65 27.84 -12.03
CA ILE A 511 -37.36 27.43 -11.47
C ILE A 511 -36.34 28.47 -11.87
N LEU A 512 -35.67 29.02 -10.87
CA LEU A 512 -34.57 29.94 -11.03
C LEU A 512 -33.33 29.34 -10.35
N VAL A 513 -32.29 29.08 -11.12
CA VAL A 513 -31.00 28.64 -10.64
C VAL A 513 -30.00 29.76 -10.88
N ASN A 514 -29.43 30.30 -9.81
CA ASN A 514 -28.50 31.44 -9.87
C ASN A 514 -29.10 32.60 -10.72
N GLU A 515 -30.40 32.88 -10.45
CA GLU A 515 -31.22 33.91 -11.14
C GLU A 515 -31.59 33.59 -12.60
N ASN A 516 -31.12 32.52 -13.18
CA ASN A 516 -31.47 32.08 -14.53
C ASN A 516 -32.64 31.09 -14.51
N LYS A 517 -33.55 31.20 -15.52
CA LYS A 517 -34.66 30.26 -15.64
C LYS A 517 -34.17 28.93 -16.19
N GLU A 518 -34.52 27.86 -15.46
CA GLU A 518 -34.14 26.49 -15.76
C GLU A 518 -35.36 25.56 -15.84
N THR A 519 -35.12 24.30 -16.25
CA THR A 519 -36.14 23.28 -16.41
C THR A 519 -36.18 22.32 -15.23
N LEU A 520 -37.21 21.50 -15.10
CA LEU A 520 -37.39 20.52 -14.02
C LEU A 520 -36.31 19.44 -14.01
N ASP A 521 -35.75 19.13 -15.15
CA ASP A 521 -34.68 18.11 -15.33
C ASP A 521 -33.26 18.66 -15.16
N TYR A 522 -33.13 19.94 -14.75
CA TYR A 522 -31.83 20.52 -14.45
C TYR A 522 -31.11 19.72 -13.35
N PHE A 523 -29.88 19.29 -13.64
CA PHE A 523 -29.00 18.68 -12.65
C PHE A 523 -28.39 19.74 -11.75
N ILE A 524 -28.68 19.64 -10.47
CA ILE A 524 -28.21 20.57 -9.45
C ILE A 524 -26.68 20.45 -9.32
N LYS A 525 -25.99 21.58 -9.26
CA LYS A 525 -24.53 21.65 -9.13
C LYS A 525 -24.14 22.16 -7.75
N GLU A 526 -22.89 21.96 -7.39
CA GLU A 526 -22.32 22.45 -6.14
C GLU A 526 -22.46 23.97 -6.02
N ASN A 527 -23.00 24.43 -4.88
CA ASN A 527 -23.28 25.82 -4.55
C ASN A 527 -24.39 26.50 -5.38
N ASP A 528 -25.21 25.77 -6.10
CA ASP A 528 -26.37 26.36 -6.76
C ASP A 528 -27.32 27.00 -5.76
N ASN A 529 -27.83 28.19 -6.12
CA ASN A 529 -28.90 28.88 -5.41
C ASN A 529 -30.18 28.73 -6.19
N ILE A 530 -31.07 27.86 -5.72
CA ILE A 530 -32.27 27.43 -6.41
C ILE A 530 -33.49 28.08 -5.74
N ASN A 531 -34.27 28.79 -6.52
CA ASN A 531 -35.56 29.33 -6.09
C ASN A 531 -36.68 28.69 -6.92
N ILE A 532 -37.51 27.90 -6.27
CA ILE A 532 -38.69 27.29 -6.87
C ILE A 532 -39.92 28.09 -6.43
N ILE A 533 -40.56 28.72 -7.39
CA ILE A 533 -41.77 29.50 -7.18
C ILE A 533 -42.94 28.65 -7.69
N LEU A 534 -43.91 28.40 -6.83
CA LEU A 534 -45.12 27.68 -7.15
C LEU A 534 -46.26 28.71 -7.33
N PRO A 535 -46.58 29.14 -8.55
CA PRO A 535 -47.63 30.12 -8.76
C PRO A 535 -48.98 29.55 -8.25
N LYS A 536 -49.73 30.36 -7.51
CA LYS A 536 -51.03 29.95 -6.97
C LYS A 536 -52.10 31.00 -7.16
N THR A 537 -51.71 32.27 -7.25
CA THR A 537 -52.63 33.41 -7.24
C THR A 537 -52.62 34.15 -8.57
N ILE A 538 -53.60 34.99 -8.75
CA ILE A 538 -53.66 35.94 -9.90
C ILE A 538 -52.44 36.85 -9.91
N GLY A 539 -51.98 37.30 -8.74
CA GLY A 539 -50.76 38.09 -8.66
C GLY A 539 -49.54 37.32 -9.17
N ASP A 540 -49.40 36.02 -8.83
CA ASP A 540 -48.34 35.17 -9.32
C ASP A 540 -48.45 34.99 -10.85
N LEU A 541 -49.67 34.76 -11.37
CA LEU A 541 -49.94 34.65 -12.79
C LEU A 541 -49.49 35.89 -13.55
N LYS A 542 -49.88 37.09 -13.07
CA LYS A 542 -49.48 38.36 -13.65
C LYS A 542 -47.96 38.57 -13.67
N LYS A 543 -47.34 38.30 -12.51
CA LYS A 543 -45.92 38.55 -12.27
C LYS A 543 -45.02 37.61 -13.06
N TYR A 544 -45.33 36.33 -13.10
CA TYR A 544 -44.40 35.31 -13.56
C TYR A 544 -44.78 34.67 -14.90
N ILE A 545 -46.06 34.74 -15.30
CA ILE A 545 -46.54 34.07 -16.50
C ILE A 545 -46.94 35.09 -17.57
N ILE A 546 -47.83 36.05 -17.24
CA ILE A 546 -48.26 37.07 -18.18
C ILE A 546 -47.20 38.15 -18.37
N ASN A 547 -46.46 38.49 -17.31
CA ASN A 547 -45.42 39.52 -17.26
C ASN A 547 -45.92 40.91 -17.75
N LYS A 548 -47.21 41.23 -17.45
CA LYS A 548 -47.87 42.52 -17.78
C LYS A 548 -48.87 42.86 -16.69
N GLU A 549 -49.04 44.12 -16.41
CA GLU A 549 -50.14 44.63 -15.56
C GLU A 549 -51.45 44.61 -16.34
N VAL A 550 -52.24 43.58 -16.13
CA VAL A 550 -53.56 43.39 -16.70
C VAL A 550 -54.59 43.18 -15.58
N ASN A 551 -55.83 43.59 -15.83
CA ASN A 551 -56.92 43.19 -14.96
C ASN A 551 -57.51 41.87 -15.41
N ILE A 552 -57.89 41.02 -14.44
CA ILE A 552 -58.45 39.70 -14.74
C ILE A 552 -59.85 39.61 -14.15
N LYS A 553 -60.79 39.08 -14.92
CA LYS A 553 -62.16 38.77 -14.48
C LYS A 553 -62.48 37.31 -14.59
N LYS A 554 -63.33 36.83 -13.70
CA LYS A 554 -63.98 35.55 -13.72
C LYS A 554 -65.48 35.78 -13.65
N ASP A 555 -66.26 35.08 -14.49
CA ASP A 555 -67.71 35.20 -14.52
C ASP A 555 -68.24 36.64 -14.54
N SER A 556 -67.56 37.54 -15.28
CA SER A 556 -67.83 38.95 -15.42
C SER A 556 -67.47 39.86 -14.23
N GLU A 557 -66.98 39.32 -13.08
CA GLU A 557 -66.50 40.07 -11.95
C GLU A 557 -64.97 40.22 -11.93
N THR A 558 -64.45 41.39 -11.60
CA THR A 558 -63.02 41.63 -11.43
C THR A 558 -62.51 40.92 -10.20
N ILE A 559 -61.49 40.09 -10.33
CA ILE A 559 -60.89 39.35 -9.21
C ILE A 559 -59.60 40.03 -8.75
N SER A 560 -59.31 39.90 -7.44
CA SER A 560 -58.13 40.49 -6.80
C SER A 560 -56.87 39.65 -7.12
N ASP A 561 -55.70 40.27 -6.96
CA ASP A 561 -54.42 39.57 -7.07
C ASP A 561 -54.21 38.44 -6.06
N SER A 562 -54.93 38.47 -4.96
CA SER A 562 -54.91 37.40 -3.92
C SER A 562 -55.81 36.18 -4.24
N TYR A 563 -56.59 36.25 -5.30
CA TYR A 563 -57.46 35.13 -5.71
C TYR A 563 -56.63 33.90 -6.06
N ILE A 564 -56.95 32.74 -5.46
CA ILE A 564 -56.29 31.48 -5.70
C ILE A 564 -56.92 30.84 -6.93
N ILE A 565 -56.11 30.59 -7.93
CA ILE A 565 -56.53 29.92 -9.17
C ILE A 565 -56.90 28.48 -8.88
N ASN A 566 -58.10 28.07 -9.31
CA ASN A 566 -58.58 26.71 -9.19
C ASN A 566 -58.57 26.00 -10.54
N GLU A 567 -58.63 24.68 -10.48
CA GLU A 567 -58.78 23.82 -11.67
C GLU A 567 -60.01 24.22 -12.47
N ASN A 568 -59.83 24.37 -13.80
CA ASN A 568 -60.89 24.76 -14.75
C ASN A 568 -61.44 26.19 -14.56
N ASP A 569 -60.79 27.07 -13.80
CA ASP A 569 -61.22 28.47 -13.78
C ASP A 569 -61.20 29.08 -15.19
N ASN A 570 -62.23 29.86 -15.53
CA ASN A 570 -62.28 30.57 -16.78
C ASN A 570 -62.01 32.07 -16.53
N LEU A 571 -60.79 32.49 -16.86
CA LEU A 571 -60.25 33.81 -16.58
C LEU A 571 -60.13 34.60 -17.89
N ILE A 572 -60.49 35.87 -17.86
CA ILE A 572 -60.41 36.75 -19.01
C ILE A 572 -59.60 37.97 -18.63
N THR A 573 -58.58 38.30 -19.43
CA THR A 573 -57.79 39.53 -19.26
C THR A 573 -58.53 40.69 -19.88
N TYR A 574 -58.47 41.90 -19.27
CA TYR A 574 -58.92 43.12 -19.89
C TYR A 574 -58.02 44.27 -19.48
N GLU A 575 -57.80 45.21 -20.42
CA GLU A 575 -57.09 46.44 -20.14
C GLU A 575 -58.10 47.54 -19.81
N LYS A 576 -57.77 48.39 -18.81
CA LYS A 576 -58.42 49.67 -18.69
C LYS A 576 -58.07 50.48 -19.95
N SER A 577 -59.02 50.66 -20.85
CA SER A 577 -58.85 51.30 -22.10
C SER A 577 -57.86 52.46 -22.11
N ASN A 578 -56.70 52.20 -22.63
CA ASN A 578 -55.86 53.08 -23.38
C ASN A 578 -55.35 52.31 -24.59
N ASN A 579 -55.76 52.68 -25.75
CA ASN A 579 -55.48 52.02 -26.99
C ASN A 579 -54.04 51.56 -27.15
N GLN A 580 -53.83 50.29 -27.49
CA GLN A 580 -53.15 49.89 -28.72
C GLN A 580 -52.99 48.37 -28.78
N GLU A 581 -53.54 47.81 -29.88
CA GLU A 581 -53.32 46.47 -30.36
C GLU A 581 -51.85 46.27 -30.68
N GLU A 582 -51.23 45.15 -30.10
CA GLU A 582 -50.16 44.45 -30.84
C GLU A 582 -50.06 42.99 -30.42
N ILE A 583 -50.65 42.11 -31.21
CA ILE A 583 -50.15 40.96 -31.98
C ILE A 583 -49.59 39.81 -31.14
N LEU A 584 -50.41 38.79 -30.97
CA LEU A 584 -50.06 37.39 -30.82
C LEU A 584 -49.52 36.88 -32.21
N LYS A 585 -48.21 36.82 -32.35
CA LYS A 585 -47.52 35.99 -33.36
C LYS A 585 -46.33 35.35 -32.68
N ASP A 586 -46.43 34.01 -32.49
CA ASP A 586 -45.37 33.02 -32.50
C ASP A 586 -45.66 31.82 -31.59
N THR A 587 -46.87 31.28 -31.60
CA THR A 587 -47.14 29.93 -31.10
C THR A 587 -47.50 29.07 -32.29
N ILE A 588 -46.94 27.85 -32.32
CA ILE A 588 -47.30 26.85 -33.32
C ILE A 588 -48.32 25.89 -32.75
N GLU A 589 -49.20 25.38 -33.59
CA GLU A 589 -50.09 24.25 -33.30
C GLU A 589 -49.51 23.04 -34.03
N ILE A 590 -49.31 21.92 -33.32
CA ILE A 590 -48.91 20.64 -33.91
C ILE A 590 -49.93 19.56 -33.58
N GLU A 591 -50.17 18.64 -34.49
CA GLU A 591 -51.01 17.45 -34.28
C GLU A 591 -50.10 16.22 -34.19
N VAL A 592 -50.16 15.49 -33.07
CA VAL A 592 -49.38 14.26 -32.85
C VAL A 592 -50.30 13.08 -32.60
N GLY A 593 -49.87 11.89 -33.02
CA GLY A 593 -50.53 10.63 -32.66
C GLY A 593 -50.11 10.23 -31.26
N PHE A 594 -51.00 9.84 -30.36
CA PHE A 594 -50.72 9.32 -29.04
C PHE A 594 -51.54 8.07 -28.78
N ASN A 595 -50.85 6.90 -28.64
CA ASN A 595 -51.47 5.60 -28.30
C ASN A 595 -52.81 5.42 -29.09
N ASP A 596 -52.83 5.46 -30.41
CA ASP A 596 -53.97 5.33 -31.32
C ASP A 596 -54.97 6.51 -31.35
N SER A 597 -54.68 7.62 -30.69
CA SER A 597 -55.48 8.85 -30.71
C SER A 597 -54.68 10.01 -31.32
N LYS A 598 -55.37 10.98 -31.96
CA LYS A 598 -54.73 12.21 -32.41
C LYS A 598 -54.96 13.32 -31.41
N ILE A 599 -53.93 14.07 -31.10
CA ILE A 599 -53.94 15.17 -30.11
C ILE A 599 -53.31 16.42 -30.71
N LYS A 600 -53.96 17.55 -30.52
CA LYS A 600 -53.44 18.87 -30.90
C LYS A 600 -52.77 19.54 -29.72
N LEU A 601 -51.51 19.92 -29.89
CA LEU A 601 -50.73 20.70 -28.94
C LEU A 601 -50.71 22.16 -29.43
N TYR A 602 -51.04 23.09 -28.53
CA TYR A 602 -51.13 24.52 -28.85
C TYR A 602 -50.65 25.37 -27.68
N GLY A 603 -50.17 26.59 -27.97
CA GLY A 603 -49.79 27.58 -26.96
C GLY A 603 -48.30 27.69 -26.68
N LYS A 604 -47.41 26.90 -27.33
CA LYS A 604 -45.95 26.98 -27.22
C LYS A 604 -45.29 27.26 -28.60
N LYS A 605 -44.03 27.75 -28.56
CA LYS A 605 -43.18 27.87 -29.76
C LYS A 605 -42.60 26.55 -30.20
N ASP A 606 -42.23 25.70 -29.21
CA ASP A 606 -41.64 24.39 -29.40
C ASP A 606 -42.28 23.43 -28.40
N TYR A 607 -42.45 22.17 -28.77
CA TYR A 607 -42.96 21.10 -27.94
C TYR A 607 -41.89 20.04 -27.71
N ILE A 608 -41.87 19.51 -26.50
CA ILE A 608 -41.04 18.36 -26.14
C ILE A 608 -41.94 17.23 -25.63
N PHE A 609 -41.41 16.00 -25.56
CA PHE A 609 -42.15 14.79 -25.23
C PHE A 609 -43.01 14.91 -23.95
N VAL A 610 -42.46 15.51 -22.90
CA VAL A 610 -43.18 15.68 -21.63
C VAL A 610 -44.42 16.56 -21.75
N ASP A 611 -44.50 17.45 -22.76
CA ASP A 611 -45.62 18.36 -22.97
C ASP A 611 -46.92 17.60 -23.31
N ILE A 612 -46.84 16.40 -23.88
CA ILE A 612 -47.99 15.58 -24.21
C ILE A 612 -48.84 15.25 -22.97
N PHE A 613 -48.19 15.06 -21.78
CA PHE A 613 -48.89 14.74 -20.55
C PHE A 613 -49.76 15.88 -20.02
N ASN A 614 -49.66 17.08 -20.60
CA ASN A 614 -50.56 18.20 -20.35
C ASN A 614 -51.86 18.07 -21.11
N TYR A 615 -51.90 17.21 -22.13
CA TYR A 615 -53.03 17.05 -23.05
C TYR A 615 -53.67 15.68 -22.98
N VAL A 616 -53.04 14.71 -22.25
CA VAL A 616 -53.49 13.35 -22.07
C VAL A 616 -53.57 12.96 -20.62
N SER A 617 -54.56 12.12 -20.28
CA SER A 617 -54.67 11.52 -18.95
C SER A 617 -53.89 10.20 -18.92
N PHE A 618 -52.60 10.26 -18.64
CA PHE A 618 -51.76 9.09 -18.40
C PHE A 618 -51.36 9.04 -16.93
N ASP A 619 -51.73 7.99 -16.23
CA ASP A 619 -51.48 7.90 -14.78
C ASP A 619 -49.99 7.59 -14.49
N LEU A 620 -49.24 8.59 -14.12
CA LEU A 620 -47.85 8.51 -13.71
C LEU A 620 -47.70 8.26 -12.19
N ARG A 621 -48.80 8.22 -11.41
CA ARG A 621 -48.75 8.18 -9.94
C ARG A 621 -48.61 6.75 -9.38
N GLU A 622 -49.10 5.75 -10.15
CA GLU A 622 -48.95 4.34 -9.81
C GLU A 622 -47.89 3.73 -10.72
N ALA A 623 -46.63 3.56 -10.21
CA ALA A 623 -45.57 2.88 -10.95
C ALA A 623 -45.96 1.40 -11.16
N ARG A 624 -46.30 1.04 -12.40
CA ARG A 624 -46.67 -0.34 -12.79
C ARG A 624 -45.53 -1.07 -13.49
N GLY A 625 -44.29 -0.61 -13.28
CA GLY A 625 -43.07 -1.14 -13.90
C GLY A 625 -42.13 -0.03 -14.38
N THR A 626 -41.44 -0.26 -15.47
CA THR A 626 -40.61 0.75 -16.15
C THR A 626 -41.43 1.43 -17.23
N ILE A 627 -41.50 2.78 -17.21
CA ILE A 627 -42.18 3.54 -18.27
C ILE A 627 -41.31 3.53 -19.52
N ASN A 628 -41.94 3.24 -20.65
CA ASN A 628 -41.32 3.36 -21.97
C ASN A 628 -41.95 4.50 -22.74
N LEU A 629 -41.09 5.39 -23.25
CA LEU A 629 -41.45 6.53 -24.06
C LEU A 629 -40.92 6.27 -25.47
N MET A 630 -41.82 6.21 -26.44
CA MET A 630 -41.47 5.96 -27.83
C MET A 630 -41.92 7.11 -28.70
N LEU A 631 -41.04 7.56 -29.59
CA LEU A 631 -41.31 8.58 -30.59
C LEU A 631 -40.96 8.01 -31.99
N ASN A 632 -41.95 7.90 -32.84
CA ASN A 632 -41.80 7.32 -34.19
C ASN A 632 -41.13 5.93 -34.14
N GLY A 633 -41.50 5.08 -33.14
CA GLY A 633 -41.00 3.73 -32.97
C GLY A 633 -39.61 3.62 -32.29
N ASN A 634 -38.96 4.73 -31.93
CA ASN A 634 -37.67 4.77 -31.24
C ASN A 634 -37.87 5.13 -29.75
N LYS A 635 -37.06 4.53 -28.87
CA LYS A 635 -37.07 4.87 -27.46
C LYS A 635 -36.39 6.21 -27.21
N VAL A 636 -37.07 7.13 -26.51
CA VAL A 636 -36.64 8.52 -26.31
C VAL A 636 -36.72 8.94 -24.84
N GLY A 637 -36.18 10.13 -24.54
CA GLY A 637 -36.34 10.78 -23.24
C GLY A 637 -37.50 11.76 -23.18
N TYR A 638 -37.82 12.29 -22.00
CA TYR A 638 -38.89 13.27 -21.75
C TYR A 638 -38.69 14.59 -22.47
N THR A 639 -37.48 14.96 -22.87
CA THR A 639 -37.11 16.24 -23.47
C THR A 639 -36.95 16.20 -24.99
N GLU A 640 -37.29 15.06 -25.59
CA GLU A 640 -37.20 14.96 -27.06
C GLU A 640 -38.20 15.91 -27.74
N ARG A 641 -37.76 16.60 -28.80
CA ARG A 641 -38.60 17.55 -29.52
C ARG A 641 -39.72 16.82 -30.27
N LEU A 642 -40.93 17.42 -30.22
CA LEU A 642 -42.07 16.97 -30.99
C LEU A 642 -42.30 17.86 -32.20
N ASN A 643 -42.60 17.23 -33.32
CA ASN A 643 -42.95 17.88 -34.56
C ASN A 643 -44.37 17.49 -34.97
N ASP A 644 -44.97 18.28 -35.89
CA ASP A 644 -46.26 17.97 -36.45
C ASP A 644 -46.24 16.62 -37.18
N GLY A 645 -47.20 15.75 -36.85
CA GLY A 645 -47.33 14.40 -37.42
C GLY A 645 -46.57 13.30 -36.66
N ASP A 646 -45.83 13.61 -35.58
CA ASP A 646 -45.12 12.61 -34.81
C ASP A 646 -46.07 11.57 -34.16
N SER A 647 -45.61 10.31 -34.08
CA SER A 647 -46.31 9.21 -33.42
C SER A 647 -45.65 8.92 -32.05
N ILE A 648 -46.44 9.01 -30.99
CA ILE A 648 -46.01 8.87 -29.60
C ILE A 648 -46.72 7.67 -28.96
N GLU A 649 -45.92 6.79 -28.33
CA GLU A 649 -46.44 5.70 -27.52
C GLU A 649 -45.85 5.78 -26.12
N VAL A 650 -46.73 5.64 -25.11
CA VAL A 650 -46.33 5.59 -23.69
C VAL A 650 -47.00 4.40 -23.02
N PHE A 651 -46.18 3.52 -22.45
CA PHE A 651 -46.65 2.31 -21.79
C PHE A 651 -45.73 1.84 -20.68
N TRP A 652 -46.25 1.03 -19.79
CA TRP A 652 -45.54 0.39 -18.71
C TRP A 652 -45.06 -1.03 -19.09
N THR A 653 -43.82 -1.42 -18.74
CA THR A 653 -43.31 -2.81 -18.85
C THR A 653 -42.73 -3.29 -17.55
#